data_e45e94366f34d3b2987e30e934567f71
#
_entry.id   e45e94366f34d3b2987e30e934567f71
#
_cell.length_a   1.000
_cell.length_b   1.000
_cell.length_c   1.000
_cell.angle_alpha   90.00
_cell.angle_beta   90.00
_cell.angle_gamma   90.00
#
_symmetry.space_group_name_H-M   'P 1'
#
loop_
_entity.id
_entity.type
_entity.pdbx_description
1 polymer ?
#
loop_
_entity_poly.entity_id
_entity_poly.type
_entity_poly.pdbx_seq_one_letter_code
_entity_poly.pdbx_strand_id
1 'polypeptide(L)'
;MTQFPPSRSRRFHAAVAAACLAALPLGAAPGADPAGGLVVRSFLTDAPLCRAGRPVGLTATVVNDGPADAEATATLALPPGVRILPPAAAAPIRIETTDGEHSLRFVVEAEGPGPADIVLELSTAGAAVVRRPLTVNFLPPLAARRLDAVPPPEPVATDMLVGAIHCPLWESDRVDLWRGVLRHPERMPALGLYAQEHPEVADWEVKWAAEHGISFFVYCWYRDGRGGAVRTRFGRGLHDGLFKSRHVGAVKFAILWENQDRDRGAVAGERDLLDNLVPYWIDTYFKRGDYLSIDGRPVLFIYDTEGFIKDLGGPEQAQRAVAAMRDACRAAGFAGLTLLGEYRGFDPRTLERMQATGLDASFAYCWHLPGSPTPDQAVSRQLDAIRAVRDRGVLPQVVTVSQGWSGWHDEDTVWSIPPDRFVRLLREAKEIAGRLPEGQIGRRMMLIDNWNEWGEGHFISPARGHGFGYLDAVREVFSTAPAGHVDLIPEDVGLGPYDTPVRSALARRAELRPSLTRRAVVADPPAGLVGRWSFDEPRDEPVARDTSGHRLGGELVGVGRADGIVGGAIACGGGVVVVPDDPALSVRDALTIDCWVRADVPDQHNRWIVNRVFGGGETTGYRLGLLGGKPCFEVPQTAWSHHLTALQPLPLGRWVHLAGTFDGRRMRLFVDGVEAGSLDRPGPIQPSQFDLVIGGYAPGSQSQFEGLVDEVRLFSRALGVEEIAAQHRALAPAAPQPSPAP
;
A
#
# COMPACT_ATOMS: atom_id res chain seq x y z
N MET A 1 -11.45 -39.23 19.24
CA MET A 1 -10.18 -39.53 19.92
C MET A 1 -9.27 -40.24 18.94
N THR A 2 -8.40 -39.55 18.27
CA THR A 2 -7.14 -40.05 17.69
C THR A 2 -6.27 -38.84 17.42
N GLN A 3 -5.21 -38.75 18.19
CA GLN A 3 -4.21 -37.66 18.18
C GLN A 3 -3.34 -37.79 16.94
N PHE A 4 -3.07 -36.66 16.25
CA PHE A 4 -1.97 -36.52 15.30
C PHE A 4 -0.73 -36.02 16.04
N PRO A 5 0.46 -36.55 15.75
CA PRO A 5 1.71 -36.13 16.39
C PRO A 5 2.23 -34.83 15.78
N PRO A 6 2.99 -33.98 16.55
CA PRO A 6 3.56 -32.76 16.08
C PRO A 6 4.77 -32.98 15.17
N SER A 7 4.83 -32.30 14.05
CA SER A 7 5.96 -32.31 13.13
C SER A 7 7.21 -31.67 13.77
N ARG A 8 8.29 -32.42 13.79
CA ARG A 8 9.65 -31.99 14.18
C ARG A 8 10.24 -31.09 13.08
N SER A 9 10.39 -29.81 13.38
CA SER A 9 11.38 -28.96 12.71
C SER A 9 12.00 -27.95 13.69
N ARG A 10 12.78 -28.46 14.62
CA ARG A 10 13.74 -27.66 15.38
C ARG A 10 15.07 -28.41 15.35
N ARG A 11 16.04 -27.88 14.55
CA ARG A 11 17.49 -27.93 14.68
C ARG A 11 18.15 -27.86 13.30
N PHE A 12 18.38 -26.63 12.83
CA PHE A 12 19.49 -26.29 11.93
C PHE A 12 19.70 -24.77 12.01
N HIS A 13 20.23 -24.30 13.11
CA HIS A 13 20.83 -22.98 13.22
C HIS A 13 22.09 -23.13 14.03
N ALA A 14 23.20 -23.30 13.38
CA ALA A 14 24.54 -22.84 13.76
C ALA A 14 25.52 -23.32 12.69
N ALA A 15 26.35 -22.40 12.24
CA ALA A 15 27.46 -22.53 11.32
C ALA A 15 27.12 -22.27 9.83
N VAL A 16 27.16 -21.00 9.44
CA VAL A 16 27.99 -20.45 8.35
C VAL A 16 28.03 -18.93 8.55
N ALA A 17 28.92 -18.45 9.38
CA ALA A 17 29.40 -17.09 9.36
C ALA A 17 30.83 -17.14 8.82
N ALA A 18 31.04 -16.60 7.64
CA ALA A 18 32.24 -15.96 7.12
C ALA A 18 32.38 -16.24 5.60
N ALA A 19 32.39 -15.16 4.88
CA ALA A 19 32.84 -14.96 3.51
C ALA A 19 31.73 -14.62 2.52
N CYS A 20 31.56 -13.33 2.28
CA CYS A 20 31.55 -12.66 0.96
C CYS A 20 30.99 -11.24 1.13
N LEU A 21 31.85 -10.32 1.53
CA LEU A 21 31.67 -8.87 1.32
C LEU A 21 32.05 -8.59 -0.13
N ALA A 22 31.07 -8.38 -0.98
CA ALA A 22 31.08 -7.53 -2.19
C ALA A 22 29.73 -7.64 -2.92
N ALA A 23 28.72 -6.95 -2.44
CA ALA A 23 27.56 -6.58 -3.22
C ALA A 23 27.10 -5.21 -2.73
N LEU A 24 26.98 -4.25 -3.63
CA LEU A 24 26.49 -2.91 -3.40
C LEU A 24 25.11 -2.97 -2.74
N PRO A 25 24.86 -2.27 -1.62
CA PRO A 25 23.56 -2.33 -0.97
C PRO A 25 22.56 -1.46 -1.72
N LEU A 26 21.52 -2.09 -2.26
CA LEU A 26 20.25 -1.46 -2.55
C LEU A 26 19.63 -1.05 -1.19
N GLY A 27 19.36 0.24 -1.03
CA GLY A 27 18.55 0.78 0.07
C GLY A 27 19.15 0.55 1.46
N ALA A 28 20.14 1.35 1.84
CA ALA A 28 20.55 1.42 3.24
C ALA A 28 19.37 1.95 4.08
N ALA A 29 18.99 1.18 5.09
CA ALA A 29 18.29 1.70 6.27
C ALA A 29 18.99 2.99 6.75
N PRO A 30 18.31 3.95 7.40
CA PRO A 30 18.94 5.16 7.89
C PRO A 30 20.14 4.75 8.75
N GLY A 31 21.34 5.03 8.20
CA GLY A 31 22.60 4.65 8.81
C GLY A 31 22.74 5.31 10.17
N ALA A 32 23.37 4.56 11.08
CA ALA A 32 23.75 5.00 12.39
C ALA A 32 24.37 6.40 12.36
N ASP A 33 23.90 7.20 13.31
CA ASP A 33 24.31 8.51 13.79
C ASP A 33 25.67 9.02 13.28
N PRO A 34 25.71 9.97 12.33
CA PRO A 34 26.93 10.70 12.07
C PRO A 34 27.05 11.79 13.12
N ALA A 35 28.18 11.89 13.73
CA ALA A 35 28.54 12.91 14.69
C ALA A 35 28.13 14.31 14.19
N GLY A 36 27.10 14.89 14.78
CA GLY A 36 26.65 16.24 14.43
C GLY A 36 25.15 16.47 14.32
N GLY A 37 24.31 15.43 14.36
CA GLY A 37 22.84 15.59 14.40
C GLY A 37 22.15 16.00 13.08
N LEU A 38 22.89 16.23 11.99
CA LEU A 38 22.28 16.55 10.69
C LEU A 38 21.76 15.30 9.98
N VAL A 39 20.52 15.33 9.57
CA VAL A 39 19.84 14.24 8.86
C VAL A 39 19.24 14.74 7.55
N VAL A 40 19.57 14.09 6.42
CA VAL A 40 18.92 14.34 5.14
C VAL A 40 17.67 13.47 5.07
N ARG A 41 16.50 14.07 5.27
CA ARG A 41 15.19 13.40 5.24
C ARG A 41 14.81 12.98 3.83
N SER A 42 15.08 13.84 2.82
CA SER A 42 14.83 13.54 1.41
C SER A 42 15.86 14.21 0.52
N PHE A 43 16.13 13.59 -0.64
CA PHE A 43 16.89 14.20 -1.73
C PHE A 43 16.30 13.68 -3.04
N LEU A 44 15.65 14.57 -3.79
CA LEU A 44 14.78 14.21 -4.92
C LEU A 44 14.92 15.20 -6.06
N THR A 45 14.56 14.76 -7.29
CA THR A 45 14.32 15.66 -8.41
C THR A 45 12.97 16.36 -8.26
N ASP A 46 12.84 17.58 -8.80
CA ASP A 46 11.56 18.31 -8.82
C ASP A 46 10.55 17.63 -9.76
N ALA A 47 11.03 16.93 -10.81
CA ALA A 47 10.23 16.11 -11.71
C ALA A 47 10.56 14.61 -11.53
N PRO A 48 9.59 13.70 -11.70
CA PRO A 48 9.80 12.25 -11.56
C PRO A 48 10.76 11.69 -12.60
N LEU A 49 10.63 12.09 -13.87
CA LEU A 49 11.54 11.77 -14.96
C LEU A 49 12.09 13.05 -15.58
N CYS A 50 13.31 12.98 -16.04
CA CYS A 50 14.07 14.12 -16.54
C CYS A 50 14.61 13.84 -17.95
N ARG A 51 14.88 14.89 -18.72
CA ARG A 51 15.52 14.74 -20.04
C ARG A 51 16.90 15.36 -20.06
N ALA A 52 17.81 14.74 -20.77
CA ALA A 52 19.11 15.33 -21.09
C ALA A 52 18.93 16.65 -21.90
N GLY A 53 19.84 17.60 -21.71
CA GLY A 53 19.79 18.90 -22.34
C GLY A 53 18.73 19.85 -21.77
N ARG A 54 18.12 19.52 -20.63
CA ARG A 54 17.19 20.39 -19.90
C ARG A 54 17.65 20.59 -18.46
N PRO A 55 17.44 21.79 -17.87
CA PRO A 55 17.65 22.02 -16.44
C PRO A 55 16.73 21.14 -15.60
N VAL A 56 17.27 20.50 -14.58
CA VAL A 56 16.57 19.64 -13.62
C VAL A 56 16.82 20.18 -12.23
N GLY A 57 15.74 20.52 -11.51
CA GLY A 57 15.79 20.90 -10.11
C GLY A 57 15.99 19.69 -9.22
N LEU A 58 16.86 19.82 -8.21
CA LEU A 58 17.08 18.86 -7.14
C LEU A 58 16.78 19.55 -5.82
N THR A 59 15.96 18.93 -4.99
CA THR A 59 15.60 19.44 -3.66
C THR A 59 15.98 18.43 -2.58
N ALA A 60 16.74 18.88 -1.58
CA ALA A 60 17.02 18.12 -0.39
C ALA A 60 16.35 18.76 0.83
N THR A 61 15.76 17.92 1.69
CA THR A 61 15.21 18.32 2.99
C THR A 61 16.15 17.86 4.08
N VAL A 62 16.64 18.80 4.90
CA VAL A 62 17.60 18.53 5.98
C VAL A 62 17.00 18.98 7.30
N VAL A 63 17.20 18.19 8.34
CA VAL A 63 16.84 18.51 9.75
C VAL A 63 18.08 18.40 10.63
N ASN A 64 18.07 19.13 11.73
CA ASN A 64 19.06 19.02 12.76
C ASN A 64 18.45 18.39 14.03
N ASP A 65 18.68 17.12 14.22
CA ASP A 65 18.25 16.35 15.41
C ASP A 65 19.29 16.42 16.54
N GLY A 66 20.37 17.20 16.35
CA GLY A 66 21.45 17.39 17.33
C GLY A 66 21.10 18.32 18.49
N PRO A 67 21.97 18.44 19.50
CA PRO A 67 21.73 19.26 20.69
C PRO A 67 22.00 20.76 20.48
N ALA A 68 22.62 21.16 19.37
CA ALA A 68 22.98 22.54 19.06
C ALA A 68 22.87 22.82 17.56
N ASP A 69 22.69 24.11 17.24
CA ASP A 69 22.67 24.59 15.84
C ASP A 69 23.95 24.20 15.10
N ALA A 70 23.81 23.87 13.82
CA ALA A 70 24.94 23.47 12.99
C ALA A 70 25.10 24.41 11.79
N GLU A 71 26.33 24.77 11.48
CA GLU A 71 26.69 25.37 10.18
C GLU A 71 27.16 24.26 9.25
N ALA A 72 26.51 24.11 8.12
CA ALA A 72 26.81 23.08 7.13
C ALA A 72 27.07 23.71 5.75
N THR A 73 27.98 23.09 5.00
CA THR A 73 28.17 23.36 3.57
C THR A 73 27.60 22.19 2.78
N ALA A 74 26.71 22.49 1.82
CA ALA A 74 26.10 21.51 0.94
C ALA A 74 26.74 21.54 -0.45
N THR A 75 27.20 20.40 -0.94
CA THR A 75 27.77 20.23 -2.28
C THR A 75 27.20 19.03 -2.99
N LEU A 76 27.29 19.00 -4.33
CA LEU A 76 26.94 17.83 -5.13
C LEU A 76 28.21 17.20 -5.72
N ALA A 77 28.41 15.91 -5.49
CA ALA A 77 29.32 15.10 -6.29
C ALA A 77 28.54 14.61 -7.52
N LEU A 78 28.97 14.99 -8.71
CA LEU A 78 28.31 14.74 -9.98
C LEU A 78 29.12 13.71 -10.82
N PRO A 79 28.45 12.79 -11.54
CA PRO A 79 29.12 11.92 -12.48
C PRO A 79 29.53 12.70 -13.75
N PRO A 80 30.45 12.14 -14.57
CA PRO A 80 30.81 12.74 -15.86
C PRO A 80 29.58 12.99 -16.74
N GLY A 81 29.55 14.13 -17.46
CA GLY A 81 28.44 14.51 -18.33
C GLY A 81 27.24 15.13 -17.60
N VAL A 82 27.33 15.32 -16.29
CA VAL A 82 26.33 16.10 -15.52
C VAL A 82 27.01 17.34 -14.95
N ARG A 83 26.39 18.49 -15.12
CA ARG A 83 26.89 19.79 -14.61
C ARG A 83 25.88 20.49 -13.72
N ILE A 84 26.37 21.23 -12.75
CA ILE A 84 25.52 22.11 -11.94
C ILE A 84 25.35 23.46 -12.66
N LEU A 85 24.13 24.00 -12.62
CA LEU A 85 23.80 25.31 -13.17
C LEU A 85 23.74 26.35 -12.04
N PRO A 86 24.04 27.67 -12.34
CA PRO A 86 23.88 28.74 -11.35
C PRO A 86 22.41 28.92 -10.92
N PRO A 87 22.16 29.35 -9.68
CA PRO A 87 23.14 29.56 -8.62
C PRO A 87 23.58 28.25 -7.98
N ALA A 88 24.88 27.93 -8.03
CA ALA A 88 25.46 26.83 -7.30
C ALA A 88 25.51 27.21 -5.82
N ALA A 89 24.72 26.56 -4.98
CA ALA A 89 24.73 26.82 -3.55
C ALA A 89 25.97 26.15 -2.90
N ALA A 90 26.99 26.94 -2.61
CA ALA A 90 28.13 26.53 -1.81
C ALA A 90 28.35 27.47 -0.61
N ALA A 91 27.35 28.25 -0.22
CA ALA A 91 27.48 29.07 0.99
C ALA A 91 27.16 28.22 2.24
N PRO A 92 27.88 28.42 3.35
CA PRO A 92 27.49 27.81 4.61
C PRO A 92 26.06 28.20 4.99
N ILE A 93 25.27 27.21 5.40
CA ILE A 93 23.90 27.37 5.87
C ILE A 93 23.84 27.01 7.34
N ARG A 94 23.17 27.84 8.13
CA ARG A 94 22.86 27.54 9.53
C ARG A 94 21.57 26.73 9.57
N ILE A 95 21.63 25.56 10.23
CA ILE A 95 20.50 24.64 10.43
C ILE A 95 20.23 24.59 11.94
N GLU A 96 19.14 25.21 12.36
CA GLU A 96 18.78 25.33 13.76
C GLU A 96 18.17 24.01 14.29
N THR A 97 18.37 23.71 15.58
CA THR A 97 17.81 22.51 16.23
C THR A 97 16.32 22.58 16.48
N THR A 98 15.75 23.77 16.43
CA THR A 98 14.34 24.05 16.80
C THR A 98 13.42 24.24 15.62
N ASP A 99 13.93 24.49 14.42
CA ASP A 99 13.16 25.03 13.30
C ASP A 99 12.83 24.04 12.18
N GLY A 100 12.64 22.78 12.48
CA GLY A 100 12.04 21.90 11.49
C GLY A 100 12.93 21.63 10.27
N GLU A 101 12.37 21.64 9.07
CA GLU A 101 13.05 21.22 7.84
C GLU A 101 13.62 22.38 7.05
N HIS A 102 14.89 22.25 6.68
CA HIS A 102 15.56 23.19 5.77
C HIS A 102 15.59 22.61 4.36
N SER A 103 15.18 23.42 3.37
CA SER A 103 15.16 23.00 1.98
C SER A 103 16.38 23.55 1.23
N LEU A 104 17.16 22.65 0.64
CA LEU A 104 18.31 22.96 -0.20
C LEU A 104 17.95 22.69 -1.66
N ARG A 105 18.19 23.66 -2.55
CA ARG A 105 17.88 23.52 -3.96
C ARG A 105 19.12 23.66 -4.84
N PHE A 106 19.20 22.77 -5.82
CA PHE A 106 20.23 22.75 -6.85
C PHE A 106 19.57 22.61 -8.20
N VAL A 107 20.27 23.01 -9.26
CA VAL A 107 19.84 22.77 -10.64
C VAL A 107 20.98 22.10 -11.38
N VAL A 108 20.71 20.98 -12.03
CA VAL A 108 21.68 20.22 -12.81
C VAL A 108 21.21 20.04 -14.26
N GLU A 109 22.13 19.75 -15.17
CA GLU A 109 21.83 19.40 -16.55
C GLU A 109 22.75 18.27 -17.00
N ALA A 110 22.18 17.23 -17.63
CA ALA A 110 22.92 16.12 -18.21
C ALA A 110 23.13 16.35 -19.71
N GLU A 111 24.33 16.03 -20.24
CA GLU A 111 24.66 16.14 -21.66
C GLU A 111 24.05 15.01 -22.50
N GLY A 112 23.85 13.83 -21.90
CA GLY A 112 23.31 12.64 -22.58
C GLY A 112 22.29 11.88 -21.73
N PRO A 113 21.54 10.95 -22.35
CA PRO A 113 20.58 10.11 -21.66
C PRO A 113 21.25 8.99 -20.86
N GLY A 114 20.53 8.44 -19.91
CA GLY A 114 20.96 7.33 -19.06
C GLY A 114 20.90 7.64 -17.57
N PRO A 115 21.20 6.67 -16.71
CA PRO A 115 21.26 6.85 -15.28
C PRO A 115 22.49 7.70 -14.87
N ALA A 116 22.28 8.60 -13.92
CA ALA A 116 23.31 9.44 -13.34
C ALA A 116 23.22 9.39 -11.81
N ASP A 117 24.28 8.93 -11.15
CA ASP A 117 24.34 8.89 -9.69
C ASP A 117 24.88 10.21 -9.16
N ILE A 118 24.03 10.98 -8.54
CA ILE A 118 24.31 12.27 -7.94
C ILE A 118 24.35 12.09 -6.42
N VAL A 119 25.40 12.62 -5.76
CA VAL A 119 25.51 12.49 -4.28
C VAL A 119 25.48 13.87 -3.65
N LEU A 120 24.49 14.11 -2.79
CA LEU A 120 24.53 15.27 -1.89
C LEU A 120 25.51 15.00 -0.76
N GLU A 121 26.41 15.94 -0.52
CA GLU A 121 27.37 15.93 0.57
C GLU A 121 27.15 17.13 1.48
N LEU A 122 26.87 16.87 2.77
CA LEU A 122 26.80 17.92 3.81
C LEU A 122 28.02 17.79 4.71
N SER A 123 28.78 18.86 4.83
CA SER A 123 29.95 18.94 5.70
C SER A 123 29.79 20.03 6.75
N THR A 124 30.18 19.76 7.98
CA THR A 124 30.30 20.75 9.06
C THR A 124 31.78 20.93 9.44
N ALA A 125 32.16 22.07 10.02
CA ALA A 125 33.51 22.32 10.43
C ALA A 125 33.98 21.25 11.47
N GLY A 126 34.88 20.34 11.03
CA GLY A 126 35.50 19.30 11.90
C GLY A 126 34.69 18.02 12.07
N ALA A 127 33.62 17.79 11.36
CA ALA A 127 32.77 16.58 11.45
C ALA A 127 32.74 15.77 10.14
N ALA A 128 32.24 14.53 10.25
CA ALA A 128 32.05 13.63 9.12
C ALA A 128 31.03 14.17 8.10
N VAL A 129 31.25 13.86 6.83
CA VAL A 129 30.38 14.24 5.71
C VAL A 129 29.14 13.34 5.69
N VAL A 130 27.97 13.93 5.76
CA VAL A 130 26.70 13.21 5.48
C VAL A 130 26.52 13.07 3.98
N ARG A 131 26.37 11.86 3.48
CA ARG A 131 26.20 11.55 2.05
C ARG A 131 24.82 10.99 1.76
N ARG A 132 24.14 11.55 0.77
CA ARG A 132 22.84 11.05 0.30
C ARG A 132 22.88 10.87 -1.21
N PRO A 133 22.88 9.62 -1.72
CA PRO A 133 22.83 9.36 -3.16
C PRO A 133 21.41 9.54 -3.72
N LEU A 134 21.36 9.90 -5.01
CA LEU A 134 20.16 9.96 -5.83
C LEU A 134 20.52 9.53 -7.25
N THR A 135 19.92 8.47 -7.75
CA THR A 135 20.00 8.09 -9.16
C THR A 135 18.92 8.83 -9.95
N VAL A 136 19.32 9.61 -10.95
CA VAL A 136 18.44 10.28 -11.89
C VAL A 136 18.55 9.62 -13.26
N ASN A 137 17.43 9.10 -13.77
CA ASN A 137 17.40 8.52 -15.10
C ASN A 137 17.00 9.57 -16.14
N PHE A 138 17.97 10.02 -16.95
CA PHE A 138 17.74 11.04 -18.00
C PHE A 138 17.27 10.36 -19.28
N LEU A 139 16.07 10.73 -19.74
CA LEU A 139 15.55 10.33 -21.04
C LEU A 139 16.33 11.02 -22.19
N PRO A 140 16.26 10.51 -23.41
CA PRO A 140 16.86 11.16 -24.57
C PRO A 140 16.38 12.60 -24.75
N PRO A 141 17.22 13.51 -25.25
CA PRO A 141 16.83 14.90 -25.45
C PRO A 141 15.68 15.03 -26.44
N LEU A 142 14.71 15.87 -26.13
CA LEU A 142 13.55 16.15 -26.98
C LEU A 142 13.17 17.62 -26.88
N ALA A 143 12.84 18.24 -28.01
CA ALA A 143 12.33 19.60 -28.02
C ALA A 143 10.96 19.63 -27.32
N ALA A 144 10.82 20.52 -26.35
CA ALA A 144 9.53 20.73 -25.69
C ALA A 144 8.50 21.29 -26.69
N ARG A 145 7.29 20.79 -26.62
CA ARG A 145 6.14 21.30 -27.38
C ARG A 145 4.95 21.44 -26.45
N ARG A 146 3.99 22.26 -26.79
CA ARG A 146 2.77 22.40 -25.99
C ARG A 146 1.59 21.75 -26.74
N LEU A 147 0.85 20.91 -26.03
CA LEU A 147 -0.37 20.30 -26.54
C LEU A 147 -1.50 20.53 -25.54
N ASP A 148 -2.75 20.48 -26.01
CA ASP A 148 -3.95 20.64 -25.19
C ASP A 148 -4.44 19.31 -24.60
N ALA A 149 -3.85 18.18 -25.00
CA ALA A 149 -4.21 16.85 -24.55
C ALA A 149 -3.08 15.85 -24.79
N VAL A 150 -3.16 14.70 -24.09
CA VAL A 150 -2.27 13.56 -24.31
C VAL A 150 -2.38 13.11 -25.79
N PRO A 151 -1.27 13.04 -26.53
CA PRO A 151 -1.32 12.63 -27.93
C PRO A 151 -1.78 11.17 -28.06
N PRO A 152 -2.50 10.83 -29.14
CA PRO A 152 -2.98 9.46 -29.33
C PRO A 152 -1.83 8.46 -29.29
N PRO A 153 -2.09 7.24 -28.78
CA PRO A 153 -1.11 6.17 -28.81
C PRO A 153 -0.79 5.70 -30.24
N GLU A 154 0.42 5.22 -30.44
CA GLU A 154 0.85 4.50 -31.63
C GLU A 154 1.01 3.00 -31.31
N PRO A 155 -0.09 2.21 -31.26
CA PRO A 155 -0.06 0.84 -30.81
C PRO A 155 0.89 -0.04 -31.63
N VAL A 156 1.63 -0.91 -30.98
CA VAL A 156 2.47 -1.91 -31.65
C VAL A 156 1.78 -3.28 -31.69
N ALA A 157 1.94 -3.98 -32.80
CA ALA A 157 1.45 -5.35 -32.92
C ALA A 157 2.34 -6.31 -32.11
N THR A 158 1.71 -7.25 -31.43
CA THR A 158 2.35 -8.31 -30.67
C THR A 158 1.92 -9.68 -31.18
N ASP A 159 2.76 -10.68 -31.01
CA ASP A 159 2.48 -12.06 -31.46
C ASP A 159 1.62 -12.86 -30.47
N MET A 160 1.37 -12.29 -29.28
CA MET A 160 0.43 -12.82 -28.28
C MET A 160 -0.17 -11.68 -27.47
N LEU A 161 -1.26 -11.95 -26.76
CA LEU A 161 -1.84 -10.99 -25.82
C LEU A 161 -0.96 -10.85 -24.59
N VAL A 162 -0.55 -9.64 -24.27
CA VAL A 162 0.21 -9.31 -23.06
C VAL A 162 -0.66 -8.46 -22.16
N GLY A 163 -1.00 -8.97 -20.97
CA GLY A 163 -1.77 -8.25 -19.97
C GLY A 163 -0.90 -7.73 -18.83
N ALA A 164 -1.25 -6.60 -18.26
CA ALA A 164 -0.67 -6.10 -17.02
C ALA A 164 -1.76 -5.99 -15.95
N ILE A 165 -1.50 -6.57 -14.77
CA ILE A 165 -2.40 -6.41 -13.62
C ILE A 165 -2.30 -4.96 -13.15
N HIS A 166 -3.45 -4.33 -12.87
CA HIS A 166 -3.53 -2.89 -12.56
C HIS A 166 -4.15 -2.69 -11.19
N CYS A 167 -3.41 -2.06 -10.30
CA CYS A 167 -3.84 -1.78 -8.94
C CYS A 167 -4.60 -0.45 -8.87
N PRO A 168 -5.87 -0.42 -8.42
CA PRO A 168 -6.71 0.77 -8.42
C PRO A 168 -6.72 1.51 -7.07
N LEU A 169 -5.64 1.51 -6.31
CA LEU A 169 -5.60 2.08 -4.96
C LEU A 169 -5.28 3.58 -4.91
N TRP A 170 -4.82 4.18 -6.01
CA TRP A 170 -4.20 5.52 -6.05
C TRP A 170 -5.25 6.63 -6.25
N GLU A 171 -6.33 6.60 -5.50
CA GLU A 171 -7.40 7.60 -5.53
C GLU A 171 -7.02 8.86 -4.74
N SER A 172 -7.59 10.02 -5.10
CA SER A 172 -7.21 11.33 -4.54
C SER A 172 -7.40 11.48 -3.03
N ASP A 173 -8.28 10.69 -2.43
CA ASP A 173 -8.51 10.64 -0.98
C ASP A 173 -7.61 9.63 -0.25
N ARG A 174 -6.77 8.86 -0.98
CA ARG A 174 -5.84 7.87 -0.43
C ARG A 174 -4.40 8.37 -0.40
N VAL A 175 -4.21 9.59 0.11
CA VAL A 175 -2.88 10.22 0.26
C VAL A 175 -1.93 9.40 1.16
N ASP A 176 -2.51 8.65 2.11
CA ASP A 176 -1.80 7.77 3.02
C ASP A 176 -0.94 6.71 2.30
N LEU A 177 -1.43 6.16 1.19
CA LEU A 177 -0.71 5.14 0.42
C LEU A 177 0.58 5.68 -0.22
N TRP A 178 0.56 6.93 -0.67
CA TRP A 178 1.73 7.57 -1.28
C TRP A 178 2.91 7.75 -0.33
N ARG A 179 2.70 7.74 0.99
CA ARG A 179 3.78 7.86 1.98
C ARG A 179 4.76 6.70 1.91
N GLY A 180 4.27 5.49 1.70
CA GLY A 180 5.13 4.33 1.47
C GLY A 180 6.03 4.55 0.25
N VAL A 181 5.46 5.06 -0.83
CA VAL A 181 6.19 5.38 -2.06
C VAL A 181 7.21 6.50 -1.86
N LEU A 182 6.88 7.55 -1.10
CA LEU A 182 7.80 8.66 -0.81
C LEU A 182 9.08 8.23 -0.07
N ARG A 183 9.05 7.10 0.63
CA ARG A 183 10.24 6.50 1.27
C ARG A 183 11.15 5.78 0.28
N HIS A 184 10.62 5.47 -0.90
CA HIS A 184 11.28 4.79 -1.99
C HIS A 184 11.30 5.68 -3.23
N PRO A 185 12.13 6.74 -3.24
CA PRO A 185 12.13 7.75 -4.30
C PRO A 185 12.38 7.17 -5.70
N GLU A 186 13.04 6.02 -5.80
CA GLU A 186 13.24 5.29 -7.06
C GLU A 186 11.93 4.77 -7.67
N ARG A 187 10.88 4.61 -6.86
CA ARG A 187 9.54 4.16 -7.29
C ARG A 187 8.63 5.29 -7.75
N MET A 188 9.05 6.57 -7.60
CA MET A 188 8.21 7.70 -7.97
C MET A 188 7.72 7.56 -9.42
N PRO A 189 6.39 7.48 -9.64
CA PRO A 189 5.83 7.32 -10.97
C PRO A 189 6.16 8.49 -11.89
N ALA A 190 6.24 8.27 -13.19
CA ALA A 190 6.42 9.33 -14.18
C ALA A 190 5.30 10.38 -14.14
N LEU A 191 4.11 10.00 -13.67
CA LEU A 191 2.96 10.88 -13.49
C LEU A 191 2.98 11.65 -12.15
N GLY A 192 4.00 11.44 -11.31
CA GLY A 192 4.03 11.97 -9.95
C GLY A 192 3.10 11.19 -9.02
N LEU A 193 2.69 11.81 -7.91
CA LEU A 193 1.74 11.24 -6.94
C LEU A 193 0.31 11.47 -7.44
N TYR A 194 -0.05 10.83 -8.52
CA TYR A 194 -1.26 11.09 -9.29
C TYR A 194 -2.54 10.64 -8.58
N ALA A 195 -3.67 11.23 -9.02
CA ALA A 195 -5.00 10.74 -8.71
C ALA A 195 -5.50 9.91 -9.91
N GLN A 196 -5.68 8.63 -9.69
CA GLN A 196 -5.97 7.64 -10.73
C GLN A 196 -7.33 7.84 -11.42
N GLU A 197 -8.27 8.51 -10.76
CA GLU A 197 -9.55 8.90 -11.35
C GLU A 197 -9.45 10.03 -12.38
N HIS A 198 -8.28 10.66 -12.55
CA HIS A 198 -8.11 11.70 -13.55
C HIS A 198 -8.01 11.08 -14.96
N PRO A 199 -8.89 11.43 -15.92
CA PRO A 199 -8.90 10.78 -17.24
C PRO A 199 -7.58 10.90 -18.02
N GLU A 200 -6.85 12.01 -17.88
CA GLU A 200 -5.54 12.18 -18.53
C GLU A 200 -4.45 11.25 -17.96
N VAL A 201 -4.57 10.82 -16.69
CA VAL A 201 -3.70 9.78 -16.13
C VAL A 201 -3.92 8.48 -16.90
N ALA A 202 -5.17 8.07 -17.10
CA ALA A 202 -5.51 6.90 -17.90
C ALA A 202 -5.11 7.08 -19.37
N ASP A 203 -5.18 8.28 -19.95
CA ASP A 203 -4.69 8.57 -21.30
C ASP A 203 -3.19 8.26 -21.43
N TRP A 204 -2.37 8.65 -20.45
CA TRP A 204 -0.94 8.34 -20.42
C TRP A 204 -0.68 6.86 -20.23
N GLU A 205 -1.34 6.21 -19.29
CA GLU A 205 -1.17 4.77 -19.03
C GLU A 205 -1.54 3.95 -20.27
N VAL A 206 -2.67 4.25 -20.91
CA VAL A 206 -3.10 3.59 -22.17
C VAL A 206 -2.10 3.85 -23.29
N LYS A 207 -1.61 5.10 -23.43
CA LYS A 207 -0.60 5.43 -24.43
C LYS A 207 0.66 4.61 -24.23
N TRP A 208 1.26 4.66 -23.07
CA TRP A 208 2.49 3.93 -22.80
C TRP A 208 2.31 2.41 -22.93
N ALA A 209 1.20 1.86 -22.45
CA ALA A 209 0.89 0.44 -22.57
C ALA A 209 0.79 0.00 -24.03
N ALA A 210 -0.01 0.71 -24.85
CA ALA A 210 -0.24 0.37 -26.26
C ALA A 210 1.04 0.48 -27.10
N GLU A 211 1.88 1.48 -26.84
CA GLU A 211 3.14 1.72 -27.54
C GLU A 211 4.22 0.70 -27.20
N HIS A 212 4.05 -0.02 -26.07
CA HIS A 212 5.01 -1.06 -25.63
C HIS A 212 4.46 -2.47 -25.72
N GLY A 213 3.29 -2.67 -26.33
CA GLY A 213 2.77 -4.01 -26.60
C GLY A 213 1.95 -4.62 -25.47
N ILE A 214 1.54 -3.86 -24.47
CA ILE A 214 0.51 -4.28 -23.52
C ILE A 214 -0.84 -4.26 -24.24
N SER A 215 -1.51 -5.41 -24.32
CA SER A 215 -2.77 -5.58 -25.05
C SER A 215 -3.99 -5.30 -24.19
N PHE A 216 -3.87 -5.49 -22.87
CA PHE A 216 -4.95 -5.29 -21.92
C PHE A 216 -4.46 -5.07 -20.49
N PHE A 217 -5.27 -4.34 -19.71
CA PHE A 217 -5.12 -4.24 -18.26
C PHE A 217 -6.04 -5.22 -17.55
N VAL A 218 -5.62 -5.75 -16.40
CA VAL A 218 -6.45 -6.55 -15.49
C VAL A 218 -6.64 -5.74 -14.21
N TYR A 219 -7.73 -4.99 -14.11
CA TYR A 219 -8.01 -4.15 -12.95
C TYR A 219 -8.42 -5.00 -11.74
N CYS A 220 -7.69 -4.90 -10.64
CA CYS A 220 -8.15 -5.43 -9.36
C CYS A 220 -9.49 -4.77 -9.02
N TRP A 221 -10.53 -5.58 -8.84
CA TRP A 221 -11.88 -5.12 -8.63
C TRP A 221 -12.37 -5.50 -7.23
N TYR A 222 -12.71 -4.51 -6.45
CA TYR A 222 -13.12 -4.67 -5.06
C TYR A 222 -14.61 -4.41 -4.89
N ARG A 223 -15.34 -5.41 -4.41
CA ARG A 223 -16.68 -5.21 -3.90
C ARG A 223 -16.63 -4.52 -2.54
N ASP A 224 -17.63 -3.70 -2.26
CA ASP A 224 -17.88 -3.11 -0.96
C ASP A 224 -19.16 -3.63 -0.33
N GLY A 225 -19.02 -4.59 0.55
CA GLY A 225 -20.11 -5.26 1.25
C GLY A 225 -20.37 -6.68 0.75
N ARG A 226 -20.52 -7.61 1.69
CA ARG A 226 -20.84 -9.02 1.44
C ARG A 226 -22.36 -9.19 1.28
N GLY A 227 -22.82 -9.47 0.05
CA GLY A 227 -24.24 -9.65 -0.26
C GLY A 227 -24.99 -8.38 -0.66
N GLY A 228 -26.17 -8.54 -1.27
CA GLY A 228 -27.04 -7.46 -1.71
C GLY A 228 -26.52 -6.65 -2.90
N ALA A 229 -27.05 -5.44 -3.07
CA ALA A 229 -26.69 -4.57 -4.19
C ALA A 229 -25.19 -4.32 -4.25
N VAL A 230 -24.61 -4.43 -5.46
CA VAL A 230 -23.16 -4.28 -5.65
C VAL A 230 -22.74 -2.82 -5.53
N ARG A 231 -21.82 -2.57 -4.62
CA ARG A 231 -21.07 -1.33 -4.53
C ARG A 231 -19.60 -1.67 -4.72
N THR A 232 -18.85 -0.74 -5.30
CA THR A 232 -17.40 -0.89 -5.50
C THR A 232 -16.63 0.06 -4.61
N ARG A 233 -15.48 -0.39 -4.09
CA ARG A 233 -14.43 0.46 -3.51
C ARG A 233 -13.25 0.48 -4.47
N PHE A 234 -12.46 1.54 -4.44
CA PHE A 234 -11.33 1.73 -5.36
C PHE A 234 -11.74 1.62 -6.85
N GLY A 235 -12.96 2.02 -7.17
CA GLY A 235 -13.50 1.90 -8.52
C GLY A 235 -13.29 3.13 -9.40
N ARG A 236 -12.86 4.26 -8.83
CA ARG A 236 -12.78 5.53 -9.58
C ARG A 236 -11.71 5.48 -10.68
N GLY A 237 -10.59 4.81 -10.46
CA GLY A 237 -9.57 4.64 -11.49
C GLY A 237 -10.12 3.99 -12.77
N LEU A 238 -11.02 3.02 -12.64
CA LEU A 238 -11.70 2.37 -13.76
C LEU A 238 -12.85 3.23 -14.30
N HIS A 239 -13.80 3.68 -13.45
CA HIS A 239 -15.04 4.33 -13.87
C HIS A 239 -14.87 5.80 -14.25
N ASP A 240 -14.01 6.53 -13.53
CA ASP A 240 -13.77 7.95 -13.76
C ASP A 240 -12.48 8.21 -14.54
N GLY A 241 -11.47 7.34 -14.41
CA GLY A 241 -10.23 7.35 -15.17
C GLY A 241 -10.40 6.69 -16.54
N LEU A 242 -10.26 5.35 -16.63
CA LEU A 242 -10.19 4.62 -17.91
C LEU A 242 -11.44 4.82 -18.77
N PHE A 243 -12.65 4.71 -18.21
CA PHE A 243 -13.89 4.82 -19.03
C PHE A 243 -14.13 6.22 -19.57
N LYS A 244 -13.48 7.24 -19.02
CA LYS A 244 -13.53 8.62 -19.49
C LYS A 244 -12.27 9.05 -20.24
N SER A 245 -11.28 8.14 -20.39
CA SER A 245 -10.08 8.36 -21.19
C SER A 245 -10.42 8.62 -22.65
N ARG A 246 -9.71 9.54 -23.28
CA ARG A 246 -9.79 9.82 -24.73
C ARG A 246 -9.28 8.66 -25.57
N HIS A 247 -8.43 7.81 -24.98
CA HIS A 247 -7.80 6.67 -25.63
C HIS A 247 -8.40 5.34 -25.21
N VAL A 248 -9.58 5.36 -24.55
CA VAL A 248 -10.32 4.15 -24.18
C VAL A 248 -10.50 3.22 -25.40
N GLY A 249 -10.19 1.95 -25.24
CA GLY A 249 -10.26 0.95 -26.31
C GLY A 249 -8.97 0.73 -27.10
N ALA A 250 -7.94 1.57 -26.99
CA ALA A 250 -6.61 1.30 -27.53
C ALA A 250 -5.92 0.15 -26.80
N VAL A 251 -6.26 -0.06 -25.52
CA VAL A 251 -5.91 -1.22 -24.71
C VAL A 251 -7.21 -1.80 -24.16
N LYS A 252 -7.39 -3.12 -24.17
CA LYS A 252 -8.56 -3.77 -23.57
C LYS A 252 -8.43 -3.77 -22.06
N PHE A 253 -9.52 -4.10 -21.35
CA PHE A 253 -9.47 -4.33 -19.90
C PHE A 253 -10.25 -5.59 -19.51
N ALA A 254 -9.88 -6.19 -18.39
CA ALA A 254 -10.60 -7.20 -17.66
C ALA A 254 -10.63 -6.84 -16.19
N ILE A 255 -11.43 -7.53 -15.39
CA ILE A 255 -11.43 -7.39 -13.95
C ILE A 255 -10.85 -8.63 -13.27
N LEU A 256 -10.07 -8.40 -12.20
CA LEU A 256 -9.65 -9.38 -11.22
C LEU A 256 -10.47 -9.17 -9.96
N TRP A 257 -11.38 -10.08 -9.67
CA TRP A 257 -12.20 -9.99 -8.47
C TRP A 257 -11.38 -10.29 -7.23
N GLU A 258 -11.10 -9.24 -6.45
CA GLU A 258 -10.43 -9.26 -5.16
C GLU A 258 -11.42 -9.67 -4.06
N ASN A 259 -11.57 -10.95 -3.87
CA ASN A 259 -12.53 -11.57 -2.97
C ASN A 259 -11.93 -12.12 -1.67
N GLN A 260 -10.67 -11.79 -1.36
CA GLN A 260 -9.98 -12.25 -0.15
C GLN A 260 -10.50 -11.60 1.14
N ASP A 261 -10.97 -10.35 1.08
CA ASP A 261 -11.64 -9.70 2.22
C ASP A 261 -13.02 -10.36 2.45
N ARG A 262 -13.06 -11.27 3.43
CA ARG A 262 -14.22 -12.13 3.67
C ARG A 262 -15.49 -11.35 4.07
N ASP A 263 -15.32 -10.17 4.64
CA ASP A 263 -16.43 -9.34 5.12
C ASP A 263 -17.00 -8.41 4.04
N ARG A 264 -16.18 -8.05 3.04
CA ARG A 264 -16.54 -7.05 2.02
C ARG A 264 -16.47 -7.58 0.59
N GLY A 265 -15.34 -8.19 0.20
CA GLY A 265 -15.08 -8.63 -1.17
C GLY A 265 -15.71 -9.97 -1.53
N ALA A 266 -15.98 -10.79 -0.53
CA ALA A 266 -16.49 -12.16 -0.69
C ALA A 266 -17.97 -12.19 -1.10
N VAL A 267 -18.44 -13.34 -1.59
CA VAL A 267 -19.83 -13.60 -1.91
C VAL A 267 -20.58 -14.20 -0.70
N ALA A 268 -21.86 -13.82 -0.54
CA ALA A 268 -22.71 -14.37 0.53
C ALA A 268 -23.35 -15.71 0.17
N GLY A 269 -22.90 -16.36 -0.91
CA GLY A 269 -23.38 -17.64 -1.42
C GLY A 269 -23.84 -17.55 -2.89
N GLU A 270 -24.30 -18.69 -3.41
CA GLU A 270 -24.68 -18.82 -4.83
C GLU A 270 -25.72 -17.79 -5.30
N ARG A 271 -26.75 -17.56 -4.46
CA ARG A 271 -27.79 -16.58 -4.80
C ARG A 271 -27.24 -15.16 -4.94
N ASP A 272 -26.36 -14.74 -4.04
CA ASP A 272 -25.73 -13.41 -4.13
C ASP A 272 -24.84 -13.29 -5.38
N LEU A 273 -24.12 -14.36 -5.73
CA LEU A 273 -23.31 -14.41 -6.94
C LEU A 273 -24.16 -14.22 -8.19
N LEU A 274 -25.28 -14.98 -8.30
CA LEU A 274 -26.07 -15.06 -9.53
C LEU A 274 -27.10 -13.91 -9.65
N ASP A 275 -27.64 -13.42 -8.54
CA ASP A 275 -28.65 -12.37 -8.55
C ASP A 275 -28.06 -10.96 -8.51
N ASN A 276 -26.83 -10.79 -7.98
CA ASN A 276 -26.21 -9.50 -7.79
C ASN A 276 -24.91 -9.32 -8.60
N LEU A 277 -23.88 -10.16 -8.37
CA LEU A 277 -22.55 -9.96 -8.94
C LEU A 277 -22.51 -10.20 -10.45
N VAL A 278 -23.00 -11.34 -10.91
CA VAL A 278 -22.96 -11.70 -12.33
C VAL A 278 -23.74 -10.74 -13.21
N PRO A 279 -24.99 -10.35 -12.89
CA PRO A 279 -25.71 -9.31 -13.65
C PRO A 279 -24.97 -7.97 -13.65
N TYR A 280 -24.43 -7.55 -12.50
CA TYR A 280 -23.65 -6.32 -12.41
C TYR A 280 -22.42 -6.34 -13.34
N TRP A 281 -21.64 -7.43 -13.36
CA TRP A 281 -20.48 -7.55 -14.24
C TRP A 281 -20.87 -7.58 -15.71
N ILE A 282 -21.95 -8.28 -16.05
CA ILE A 282 -22.47 -8.33 -17.43
C ILE A 282 -22.83 -6.93 -17.90
N ASP A 283 -23.63 -6.20 -17.11
CA ASP A 283 -24.18 -4.91 -17.52
C ASP A 283 -23.14 -3.78 -17.47
N THR A 284 -22.25 -3.81 -16.48
CA THR A 284 -21.27 -2.73 -16.27
C THR A 284 -20.02 -2.91 -17.10
N TYR A 285 -19.56 -4.16 -17.29
CA TYR A 285 -18.24 -4.44 -17.88
C TYR A 285 -18.33 -5.30 -19.14
N PHE A 286 -18.90 -6.49 -19.10
CA PHE A 286 -18.76 -7.47 -20.18
C PHE A 286 -19.36 -7.01 -21.50
N LYS A 287 -20.44 -6.22 -21.47
CA LYS A 287 -21.08 -5.63 -22.66
C LYS A 287 -20.29 -4.50 -23.31
N ARG A 288 -19.23 -4.02 -22.67
CA ARG A 288 -18.38 -2.96 -23.24
C ARG A 288 -17.52 -3.53 -24.36
N GLY A 289 -17.41 -2.80 -25.46
CA GLY A 289 -16.58 -3.21 -26.61
C GLY A 289 -15.07 -3.26 -26.33
N ASP A 290 -14.61 -2.58 -25.27
CA ASP A 290 -13.23 -2.54 -24.79
C ASP A 290 -12.96 -3.59 -23.69
N TYR A 291 -13.93 -4.38 -23.24
CA TYR A 291 -13.70 -5.50 -22.33
C TYR A 291 -12.96 -6.65 -23.02
N LEU A 292 -12.04 -7.31 -22.32
CA LEU A 292 -11.31 -8.46 -22.85
C LEU A 292 -12.25 -9.65 -23.06
N SER A 293 -12.38 -10.07 -24.30
CA SER A 293 -13.14 -11.26 -24.69
C SER A 293 -12.29 -12.16 -25.56
N ILE A 294 -12.28 -13.47 -25.30
CA ILE A 294 -11.57 -14.47 -26.07
C ILE A 294 -12.57 -15.47 -26.62
N ASP A 295 -12.61 -15.63 -27.92
CA ASP A 295 -13.56 -16.50 -28.63
C ASP A 295 -15.02 -16.21 -28.26
N GLY A 296 -15.37 -14.92 -28.13
CA GLY A 296 -16.72 -14.43 -27.75
C GLY A 296 -17.09 -14.65 -26.29
N ARG A 297 -16.13 -15.01 -25.44
CA ARG A 297 -16.31 -15.19 -23.99
C ARG A 297 -15.57 -14.11 -23.22
N PRO A 298 -16.24 -13.29 -22.41
CA PRO A 298 -15.59 -12.38 -21.47
C PRO A 298 -14.63 -13.15 -20.55
N VAL A 299 -13.54 -12.51 -20.14
CA VAL A 299 -12.53 -13.10 -19.26
C VAL A 299 -12.66 -12.48 -17.86
N LEU A 300 -12.88 -13.32 -16.85
CA LEU A 300 -12.92 -12.92 -15.43
C LEU A 300 -11.82 -13.61 -14.65
N PHE A 301 -11.07 -12.85 -13.89
CA PHE A 301 -10.03 -13.34 -12.98
C PHE A 301 -10.57 -13.39 -11.55
N ILE A 302 -10.23 -14.42 -10.78
CA ILE A 302 -10.63 -14.63 -9.38
C ILE A 302 -9.36 -14.73 -8.53
N TYR A 303 -9.22 -13.88 -7.51
CA TYR A 303 -8.04 -13.83 -6.67
C TYR A 303 -8.02 -14.95 -5.61
N ASP A 304 -9.00 -15.00 -4.69
CA ASP A 304 -9.10 -16.04 -3.67
C ASP A 304 -10.02 -17.18 -4.15
N THR A 305 -9.42 -18.12 -4.89
CA THR A 305 -10.14 -19.27 -5.46
C THR A 305 -10.65 -20.23 -4.37
N GLU A 306 -9.87 -20.46 -3.30
CA GLU A 306 -10.28 -21.33 -2.19
C GLU A 306 -11.44 -20.71 -1.40
N GLY A 307 -11.36 -19.41 -1.15
CA GLY A 307 -12.44 -18.67 -0.51
C GLY A 307 -13.71 -18.68 -1.36
N PHE A 308 -13.60 -18.50 -2.67
CA PHE A 308 -14.74 -18.61 -3.61
C PHE A 308 -15.43 -19.96 -3.50
N ILE A 309 -14.67 -21.08 -3.55
CA ILE A 309 -15.20 -22.42 -3.42
C ILE A 309 -15.89 -22.62 -2.06
N LYS A 310 -15.27 -22.15 -0.98
CA LYS A 310 -15.80 -22.23 0.38
C LYS A 310 -17.10 -21.45 0.56
N ASP A 311 -17.18 -20.24 0.02
CA ASP A 311 -18.37 -19.39 0.13
C ASP A 311 -19.59 -19.95 -0.60
N LEU A 312 -19.35 -20.73 -1.63
CA LEU A 312 -20.42 -21.42 -2.38
C LEU A 312 -20.82 -22.76 -1.75
N GLY A 313 -20.16 -23.18 -0.66
CA GLY A 313 -20.51 -24.41 0.05
C GLY A 313 -19.71 -25.65 -0.36
N GLY A 314 -18.64 -25.48 -1.15
CA GLY A 314 -17.71 -26.53 -1.55
C GLY A 314 -17.64 -26.76 -3.07
N PRO A 315 -16.78 -27.67 -3.55
CA PRO A 315 -16.47 -27.83 -4.98
C PRO A 315 -17.67 -28.13 -5.87
N GLU A 316 -18.59 -28.99 -5.44
CA GLU A 316 -19.75 -29.36 -6.23
C GLU A 316 -20.73 -28.18 -6.40
N GLN A 317 -20.95 -27.41 -5.33
CA GLN A 317 -21.78 -26.21 -5.37
C GLN A 317 -21.12 -25.13 -6.22
N ALA A 318 -19.82 -24.94 -6.07
CA ALA A 318 -19.06 -24.01 -6.88
C ALA A 318 -19.09 -24.38 -8.37
N GLN A 319 -19.01 -25.68 -8.70
CA GLN A 319 -19.15 -26.15 -10.09
C GLN A 319 -20.51 -25.80 -10.69
N ARG A 320 -21.60 -25.99 -9.94
CA ARG A 320 -22.96 -25.60 -10.39
C ARG A 320 -23.07 -24.09 -10.58
N ALA A 321 -22.55 -23.31 -9.64
CA ALA A 321 -22.55 -21.87 -9.72
C ALA A 321 -21.74 -21.36 -10.93
N VAL A 322 -20.56 -21.92 -11.21
CA VAL A 322 -19.74 -21.62 -12.39
C VAL A 322 -20.49 -21.95 -13.68
N ALA A 323 -21.20 -23.09 -13.73
CA ALA A 323 -22.05 -23.40 -14.90
C ALA A 323 -23.17 -22.38 -15.07
N ALA A 324 -23.84 -21.97 -13.99
CA ALA A 324 -24.88 -20.95 -14.02
C ALA A 324 -24.36 -19.57 -14.43
N MET A 325 -23.15 -19.17 -14.00
CA MET A 325 -22.48 -17.93 -14.48
C MET A 325 -22.31 -17.97 -16.00
N ARG A 326 -21.88 -19.10 -16.56
CA ARG A 326 -21.72 -19.27 -18.01
C ARG A 326 -23.07 -19.21 -18.74
N ASP A 327 -24.12 -19.79 -18.16
CA ASP A 327 -25.49 -19.72 -18.70
C ASP A 327 -26.02 -18.29 -18.72
N ALA A 328 -25.80 -17.53 -17.63
CA ALA A 328 -26.15 -16.11 -17.58
C ALA A 328 -25.42 -15.29 -18.66
N CYS A 329 -24.13 -15.55 -18.89
CA CYS A 329 -23.40 -14.91 -19.97
C CYS A 329 -23.94 -15.32 -21.36
N ARG A 330 -24.31 -16.60 -21.56
CA ARG A 330 -24.95 -17.05 -22.80
C ARG A 330 -26.29 -16.37 -23.02
N ALA A 331 -27.09 -16.26 -21.98
CA ALA A 331 -28.37 -15.53 -22.03
C ALA A 331 -28.21 -14.05 -22.38
N ALA A 332 -27.06 -13.46 -22.00
CA ALA A 332 -26.71 -12.08 -22.35
C ALA A 332 -26.07 -11.92 -23.75
N GLY A 333 -25.96 -13.01 -24.54
CA GLY A 333 -25.45 -12.99 -25.93
C GLY A 333 -23.99 -13.31 -26.12
N PHE A 334 -23.28 -13.72 -25.07
CA PHE A 334 -21.88 -14.18 -25.16
C PHE A 334 -21.78 -15.67 -25.49
N ALA A 335 -20.63 -16.14 -25.97
CA ALA A 335 -20.40 -17.57 -26.18
C ALA A 335 -20.22 -18.38 -24.86
N GLY A 336 -20.20 -17.70 -23.73
CA GLY A 336 -20.00 -18.24 -22.40
C GLY A 336 -19.18 -17.29 -21.55
N LEU A 337 -18.40 -17.81 -20.58
CA LEU A 337 -17.51 -17.05 -19.70
C LEU A 337 -16.19 -17.83 -19.54
N THR A 338 -15.07 -17.15 -19.63
CA THR A 338 -13.74 -17.70 -19.32
C THR A 338 -13.35 -17.26 -17.91
N LEU A 339 -13.04 -18.23 -17.04
CA LEU A 339 -12.69 -18.03 -15.63
C LEU A 339 -11.26 -18.46 -15.35
N LEU A 340 -10.45 -17.54 -14.85
CA LEU A 340 -9.08 -17.80 -14.41
C LEU A 340 -8.98 -17.63 -12.90
N GLY A 341 -8.33 -18.60 -12.23
CA GLY A 341 -8.11 -18.55 -10.79
C GLY A 341 -6.65 -18.29 -10.43
N GLU A 342 -6.41 -17.50 -9.40
CA GLU A 342 -5.06 -17.27 -8.89
C GLU A 342 -4.50 -18.53 -8.26
N TYR A 343 -3.21 -18.83 -8.57
CA TYR A 343 -2.46 -19.93 -8.00
C TYR A 343 -0.95 -19.67 -8.05
N ARG A 344 -0.33 -19.59 -6.88
CA ARG A 344 1.11 -19.36 -6.70
C ARG A 344 1.91 -20.62 -6.35
N GLY A 345 1.30 -21.79 -6.37
CA GLY A 345 2.00 -23.05 -6.18
C GLY A 345 2.14 -23.56 -4.73
N PHE A 346 1.42 -22.97 -3.77
CA PHE A 346 1.54 -23.36 -2.35
C PHE A 346 0.95 -24.75 -2.02
N ASP A 347 -0.26 -25.06 -2.51
CA ASP A 347 -0.89 -26.39 -2.34
C ASP A 347 -1.31 -26.96 -3.70
N PRO A 348 -0.72 -28.09 -4.13
CA PRO A 348 -1.08 -28.74 -5.40
C PRO A 348 -2.57 -29.10 -5.52
N ARG A 349 -3.22 -29.43 -4.41
CA ARG A 349 -4.65 -29.78 -4.39
C ARG A 349 -5.56 -28.60 -4.77
N THR A 350 -5.07 -27.37 -4.66
CA THR A 350 -5.81 -26.20 -5.13
C THR A 350 -6.07 -26.27 -6.63
N LEU A 351 -5.10 -26.66 -7.46
CA LEU A 351 -5.33 -26.84 -8.90
C LEU A 351 -6.38 -27.90 -9.22
N GLU A 352 -6.40 -29.02 -8.46
CA GLU A 352 -7.42 -30.08 -8.59
C GLU A 352 -8.82 -29.54 -8.25
N ARG A 353 -8.93 -28.76 -7.17
CA ARG A 353 -10.20 -28.10 -6.79
C ARG A 353 -10.64 -27.07 -7.83
N MET A 354 -9.73 -26.25 -8.34
CA MET A 354 -10.02 -25.30 -9.42
C MET A 354 -10.54 -26.01 -10.67
N GLN A 355 -9.91 -27.12 -11.07
CA GLN A 355 -10.36 -27.93 -12.20
C GLN A 355 -11.74 -28.53 -11.92
N ALA A 356 -11.96 -29.11 -10.74
CA ALA A 356 -13.23 -29.70 -10.35
C ALA A 356 -14.38 -28.70 -10.31
N THR A 357 -14.10 -27.45 -9.98
CA THR A 357 -15.10 -26.36 -10.03
C THR A 357 -15.32 -25.80 -11.43
N GLY A 358 -14.51 -26.23 -12.41
CA GLY A 358 -14.68 -25.85 -13.81
C GLY A 358 -14.03 -24.53 -14.20
N LEU A 359 -12.98 -24.09 -13.52
CA LEU A 359 -12.14 -22.97 -13.99
C LEU A 359 -11.40 -23.38 -15.27
N ASP A 360 -11.15 -22.41 -16.15
CA ASP A 360 -10.53 -22.67 -17.47
C ASP A 360 -9.01 -22.65 -17.42
N ALA A 361 -8.40 -21.85 -16.54
CA ALA A 361 -6.95 -21.76 -16.38
C ALA A 361 -6.56 -21.19 -15.00
N SER A 362 -5.28 -21.34 -14.65
CA SER A 362 -4.64 -20.65 -13.52
C SER A 362 -3.76 -19.50 -14.01
N PHE A 363 -3.55 -18.50 -13.15
CA PHE A 363 -2.55 -17.46 -13.28
C PHE A 363 -1.90 -17.21 -11.92
N ALA A 364 -0.79 -16.48 -11.85
CA ALA A 364 -0.24 -16.02 -10.58
C ALA A 364 -0.43 -14.51 -10.43
N TYR A 365 -0.57 -14.03 -9.18
CA TYR A 365 -0.41 -12.62 -8.85
C TYR A 365 1.09 -12.36 -8.68
N CYS A 366 1.61 -12.01 -7.53
CA CYS A 366 3.05 -11.90 -7.32
C CYS A 366 3.66 -13.25 -6.91
N TRP A 367 4.83 -13.61 -7.47
CA TRP A 367 5.52 -14.83 -7.05
C TRP A 367 6.15 -14.66 -5.67
N HIS A 368 5.84 -15.59 -4.75
CA HIS A 368 6.52 -15.67 -3.47
C HIS A 368 7.89 -16.32 -3.62
N LEU A 369 8.96 -15.53 -3.46
CA LEU A 369 10.35 -15.99 -3.59
C LEU A 369 11.06 -15.84 -2.24
N PRO A 370 11.08 -16.85 -1.36
CA PRO A 370 11.60 -16.72 -0.01
C PRO A 370 13.10 -16.38 0.02
N GLY A 371 13.51 -15.59 1.02
CA GLY A 371 14.90 -15.34 1.37
C GLY A 371 15.62 -14.35 0.48
N SER A 372 15.00 -13.26 0.10
CA SER A 372 15.64 -12.11 -0.60
C SER A 372 16.63 -12.51 -1.72
N PRO A 373 16.17 -13.20 -2.78
CA PRO A 373 17.03 -13.70 -3.83
C PRO A 373 17.70 -12.56 -4.63
N THR A 374 18.90 -12.83 -5.15
CA THR A 374 19.52 -11.93 -6.13
C THR A 374 18.67 -11.87 -7.41
N PRO A 375 18.84 -10.85 -8.28
CA PRO A 375 18.07 -10.73 -9.53
C PRO A 375 18.10 -12.01 -10.39
N ASP A 376 19.27 -12.62 -10.59
CA ASP A 376 19.40 -13.86 -11.38
C ASP A 376 18.73 -15.07 -10.68
N GLN A 377 18.78 -15.14 -9.36
CA GLN A 377 18.06 -16.14 -8.60
C GLN A 377 16.55 -15.92 -8.66
N ALA A 378 16.08 -14.67 -8.63
CA ALA A 378 14.67 -14.34 -8.78
C ALA A 378 14.12 -14.75 -10.15
N VAL A 379 14.88 -14.49 -11.23
CA VAL A 379 14.55 -14.97 -12.58
C VAL A 379 14.45 -16.49 -12.59
N SER A 380 15.49 -17.20 -12.13
CA SER A 380 15.52 -18.67 -12.19
C SER A 380 14.39 -19.31 -11.35
N ARG A 381 14.16 -18.82 -10.13
CA ARG A 381 13.12 -19.36 -9.25
C ARG A 381 11.71 -19.14 -9.79
N GLN A 382 11.43 -17.98 -10.42
CA GLN A 382 10.14 -17.76 -11.09
C GLN A 382 9.94 -18.73 -12.24
N LEU A 383 10.93 -18.90 -13.10
CA LEU A 383 10.87 -19.83 -14.22
C LEU A 383 10.68 -21.28 -13.75
N ASP A 384 11.32 -21.67 -12.65
CA ASP A 384 11.15 -23.00 -12.06
C ASP A 384 9.74 -23.19 -11.48
N ALA A 385 9.19 -22.16 -10.81
CA ALA A 385 7.81 -22.18 -10.33
C ALA A 385 6.80 -22.28 -11.49
N ILE A 386 6.99 -21.49 -12.56
CA ILE A 386 6.16 -21.54 -13.77
C ILE A 386 6.22 -22.94 -14.41
N ARG A 387 7.41 -23.52 -14.57
CA ARG A 387 7.58 -24.89 -15.09
C ARG A 387 6.88 -25.92 -14.18
N ALA A 388 7.05 -25.80 -12.87
CA ALA A 388 6.44 -26.73 -11.92
C ALA A 388 4.91 -26.72 -12.00
N VAL A 389 4.27 -25.55 -12.17
CA VAL A 389 2.81 -25.45 -12.38
C VAL A 389 2.41 -26.12 -13.69
N ARG A 390 3.10 -25.79 -14.79
CA ARG A 390 2.85 -26.40 -16.12
C ARG A 390 2.98 -27.92 -16.08
N ASP A 391 4.06 -28.44 -15.50
CA ASP A 391 4.41 -29.87 -15.53
C ASP A 391 3.45 -30.72 -14.69
N ARG A 392 2.70 -30.12 -13.76
CA ARG A 392 1.60 -30.80 -13.07
C ARG A 392 0.47 -31.19 -14.02
N GLY A 393 0.22 -30.42 -15.07
CA GLY A 393 -0.74 -30.76 -16.11
C GLY A 393 -2.21 -30.88 -15.68
N VAL A 394 -2.56 -30.34 -14.51
CA VAL A 394 -3.92 -30.42 -13.93
C VAL A 394 -4.83 -29.40 -14.59
N LEU A 395 -4.42 -28.15 -14.62
CA LEU A 395 -5.18 -27.02 -15.19
C LEU A 395 -4.28 -26.22 -16.14
N PRO A 396 -4.78 -25.75 -17.31
CA PRO A 396 -4.04 -24.84 -18.15
C PRO A 396 -3.49 -23.64 -17.35
N GLN A 397 -2.28 -23.19 -17.70
CA GLN A 397 -1.65 -22.03 -17.05
C GLN A 397 -1.58 -20.86 -18.03
N VAL A 398 -1.97 -19.67 -17.58
CA VAL A 398 -1.55 -18.40 -18.15
C VAL A 398 -0.27 -17.97 -17.43
N VAL A 399 0.85 -17.96 -18.17
CA VAL A 399 2.15 -17.64 -17.59
C VAL A 399 2.13 -16.20 -17.08
N THR A 400 2.49 -16.00 -15.81
CA THR A 400 2.63 -14.68 -15.18
C THR A 400 4.07 -14.48 -14.76
N VAL A 401 4.59 -13.27 -14.96
CA VAL A 401 5.92 -12.85 -14.50
C VAL A 401 5.81 -11.61 -13.63
N SER A 402 6.65 -11.52 -12.59
CA SER A 402 6.73 -10.38 -11.68
C SER A 402 8.14 -9.78 -11.72
N GLN A 403 8.25 -8.44 -11.65
CA GLN A 403 9.55 -7.79 -11.66
C GLN A 403 10.16 -7.55 -10.28
N GLY A 404 9.36 -7.62 -9.20
CA GLY A 404 9.85 -7.33 -7.86
C GLY A 404 8.85 -7.63 -6.76
N TRP A 405 9.31 -7.48 -5.54
CA TRP A 405 8.53 -7.46 -4.31
C TRP A 405 9.34 -6.75 -3.23
N SER A 406 8.78 -5.80 -2.53
CA SER A 406 9.51 -4.99 -1.55
C SER A 406 9.37 -5.43 -0.10
N GLY A 407 8.59 -6.46 0.16
CA GLY A 407 8.35 -6.92 1.52
C GLY A 407 7.40 -6.05 2.33
N TRP A 408 6.52 -5.30 1.71
CA TRP A 408 5.52 -4.48 2.40
C TRP A 408 4.69 -5.27 3.43
N HIS A 409 4.34 -6.51 3.08
CA HIS A 409 3.61 -7.43 3.96
C HIS A 409 4.49 -8.53 4.55
N ASP A 410 5.66 -8.81 3.97
CA ASP A 410 6.60 -9.84 4.37
C ASP A 410 8.03 -9.37 4.12
N GLU A 411 8.62 -8.70 5.10
CA GLU A 411 9.96 -8.12 5.01
C GLU A 411 11.08 -9.16 4.87
N ASP A 412 10.81 -10.44 5.13
CA ASP A 412 11.77 -11.52 4.93
C ASP A 412 11.97 -11.87 3.44
N THR A 413 11.14 -11.32 2.55
CA THR A 413 11.13 -11.63 1.13
C THR A 413 11.16 -10.36 0.29
N VAL A 414 12.34 -9.75 0.15
CA VAL A 414 12.54 -8.55 -0.70
C VAL A 414 13.43 -8.89 -1.89
N TRP A 415 12.94 -8.61 -3.10
CA TRP A 415 13.69 -8.85 -4.33
C TRP A 415 13.21 -7.94 -5.46
N SER A 416 14.10 -7.68 -6.44
CA SER A 416 13.75 -6.99 -7.68
C SER A 416 14.60 -7.51 -8.84
N ILE A 417 14.06 -7.44 -10.05
CA ILE A 417 14.71 -7.84 -11.31
C ILE A 417 14.84 -6.57 -12.15
N PRO A 418 16.05 -6.05 -12.37
CA PRO A 418 16.24 -4.87 -13.21
C PRO A 418 15.88 -5.14 -14.68
N PRO A 419 15.61 -4.09 -15.49
CA PRO A 419 15.10 -4.23 -16.86
C PRO A 419 15.90 -5.17 -17.75
N ASP A 420 17.23 -5.15 -17.69
CA ASP A 420 18.10 -6.02 -18.49
C ASP A 420 17.94 -7.52 -18.15
N ARG A 421 17.68 -7.85 -16.89
CA ARG A 421 17.37 -9.21 -16.45
C ARG A 421 15.89 -9.55 -16.68
N PHE A 422 15.02 -8.56 -16.67
CA PHE A 422 13.61 -8.73 -16.96
C PHE A 422 13.37 -9.14 -18.42
N VAL A 423 14.13 -8.60 -19.37
CA VAL A 423 14.14 -9.07 -20.78
C VAL A 423 14.37 -10.58 -20.85
N ARG A 424 15.34 -11.10 -20.09
CA ARG A 424 15.62 -12.55 -20.06
C ARG A 424 14.42 -13.32 -19.50
N LEU A 425 13.85 -12.88 -18.39
CA LEU A 425 12.67 -13.52 -17.79
C LEU A 425 11.51 -13.57 -18.79
N LEU A 426 11.21 -12.46 -19.45
CA LEU A 426 10.14 -12.36 -20.45
C LEU A 426 10.37 -13.33 -21.62
N ARG A 427 11.59 -13.41 -22.17
CA ARG A 427 11.92 -14.32 -23.28
C ARG A 427 11.72 -15.78 -22.90
N GLU A 428 12.29 -16.22 -21.78
CA GLU A 428 12.17 -17.61 -21.33
C GLU A 428 10.73 -17.96 -20.96
N ALA A 429 9.99 -17.04 -20.31
CA ALA A 429 8.57 -17.23 -20.00
C ALA A 429 7.70 -17.33 -21.27
N LYS A 430 7.96 -16.49 -22.28
CA LYS A 430 7.31 -16.55 -23.59
C LYS A 430 7.57 -17.89 -24.30
N GLU A 431 8.80 -18.41 -24.23
CA GLU A 431 9.09 -19.74 -24.75
C GLU A 431 8.33 -20.86 -24.07
N ILE A 432 8.17 -20.75 -22.73
CA ILE A 432 7.36 -21.72 -21.96
C ILE A 432 5.90 -21.65 -22.41
N ALA A 433 5.32 -20.44 -22.52
CA ALA A 433 3.96 -20.25 -23.02
C ALA A 433 3.79 -20.77 -24.45
N GLY A 434 4.73 -20.49 -25.34
CA GLY A 434 4.72 -20.96 -26.74
C GLY A 434 4.76 -22.49 -26.94
N ARG A 435 5.20 -23.22 -25.90
CA ARG A 435 5.23 -24.69 -25.91
C ARG A 435 3.96 -25.33 -25.32
N LEU A 436 3.03 -24.54 -24.81
CA LEU A 436 1.76 -25.06 -24.34
C LEU A 436 0.95 -25.65 -25.52
N PRO A 437 0.05 -26.62 -25.28
CA PRO A 437 -0.79 -27.21 -26.31
C PRO A 437 -1.61 -26.15 -27.07
N GLU A 438 -1.79 -26.41 -28.37
CA GLU A 438 -2.67 -25.60 -29.22
C GLU A 438 -4.10 -25.58 -28.63
N GLY A 439 -4.72 -24.41 -28.64
CA GLY A 439 -6.05 -24.22 -28.03
C GLY A 439 -6.06 -23.85 -26.55
N GLN A 440 -4.97 -24.05 -25.82
CA GLN A 440 -4.88 -23.52 -24.46
C GLN A 440 -4.72 -22.00 -24.46
N ILE A 441 -5.47 -21.33 -23.56
CA ILE A 441 -5.46 -19.87 -23.44
C ILE A 441 -4.06 -19.31 -23.15
N GLY A 442 -3.27 -20.01 -22.34
CA GLY A 442 -1.89 -19.60 -22.00
C GLY A 442 -0.90 -19.61 -23.15
N ARG A 443 -1.23 -20.27 -24.31
CA ARG A 443 -0.43 -20.17 -25.53
C ARG A 443 -0.64 -18.84 -26.25
N ARG A 444 -1.77 -18.19 -25.99
CA ARG A 444 -2.21 -16.94 -26.65
C ARG A 444 -2.04 -15.71 -25.77
N MET A 445 -1.80 -15.90 -24.45
CA MET A 445 -1.81 -14.83 -23.47
C MET A 445 -0.76 -15.03 -22.37
N MET A 446 -0.09 -13.95 -21.99
CA MET A 446 0.76 -13.87 -20.80
C MET A 446 0.34 -12.69 -19.93
N LEU A 447 0.67 -12.74 -18.64
CA LEU A 447 0.45 -11.67 -17.69
C LEU A 447 1.76 -11.15 -17.13
N ILE A 448 1.78 -9.86 -16.83
CA ILE A 448 2.83 -9.19 -16.08
C ILE A 448 2.18 -8.64 -14.80
N ASP A 449 2.75 -8.95 -13.70
CA ASP A 449 2.37 -8.49 -12.39
C ASP A 449 3.44 -7.52 -11.86
N ASN A 450 3.20 -6.25 -11.74
CA ASN A 450 1.99 -5.46 -11.86
C ASN A 450 2.25 -4.23 -12.75
N TRP A 451 1.21 -3.48 -13.17
CA TRP A 451 1.38 -2.19 -13.84
C TRP A 451 1.88 -1.13 -12.86
N ASN A 452 1.26 -1.01 -11.67
CA ASN A 452 1.39 0.14 -10.78
C ASN A 452 1.25 -0.17 -9.27
N GLU A 453 1.66 -1.36 -8.81
CA GLU A 453 1.65 -1.67 -7.37
C GLU A 453 2.87 -1.03 -6.66
N TRP A 454 2.82 0.31 -6.58
CA TRP A 454 3.92 1.13 -6.05
C TRP A 454 4.28 0.81 -4.61
N GLY A 455 3.26 0.54 -3.79
CA GLY A 455 3.42 0.23 -2.38
C GLY A 455 4.23 -1.05 -2.14
N GLU A 456 3.90 -2.09 -2.86
CA GLU A 456 4.54 -3.41 -2.76
C GLU A 456 5.81 -3.54 -3.62
N GLY A 457 6.10 -2.54 -4.45
CA GLY A 457 7.33 -2.46 -5.24
C GLY A 457 7.38 -3.39 -6.45
N HIS A 458 6.24 -3.87 -6.93
CA HIS A 458 6.14 -4.60 -8.20
C HIS A 458 5.32 -3.78 -9.22
N PHE A 459 6.02 -3.19 -10.16
CA PHE A 459 5.45 -2.29 -11.16
C PHE A 459 6.29 -2.28 -12.44
N ILE A 460 5.64 -2.06 -13.59
CA ILE A 460 6.31 -1.84 -14.87
C ILE A 460 6.02 -0.48 -15.48
N SER A 461 5.06 0.27 -14.94
CA SER A 461 4.78 1.65 -15.34
C SER A 461 6.02 2.52 -15.16
N PRO A 462 6.26 3.52 -16.02
CA PRO A 462 7.47 4.32 -15.98
C PRO A 462 7.67 5.02 -14.63
N ALA A 463 8.87 4.91 -14.07
CA ALA A 463 9.23 5.41 -12.77
C ALA A 463 10.66 5.96 -12.73
N ARG A 464 10.96 6.77 -11.72
CA ARG A 464 12.24 7.45 -11.58
C ARG A 464 13.45 6.53 -11.69
N GLY A 465 13.43 5.36 -11.03
CA GLY A 465 14.60 4.48 -10.96
C GLY A 465 14.98 3.84 -12.29
N HIS A 466 14.01 3.53 -13.15
CA HIS A 466 14.23 2.75 -14.38
C HIS A 466 13.68 3.39 -15.66
N GLY A 467 13.06 4.58 -15.56
CA GLY A 467 12.43 5.22 -16.72
C GLY A 467 11.41 4.31 -17.37
N PHE A 468 11.53 4.11 -18.66
CA PHE A 468 10.69 3.19 -19.45
C PHE A 468 11.26 1.77 -19.55
N GLY A 469 12.37 1.45 -18.89
CA GLY A 469 13.14 0.23 -19.12
C GLY A 469 12.34 -1.08 -19.03
N TYR A 470 11.33 -1.18 -18.16
CA TYR A 470 10.44 -2.36 -18.11
C TYR A 470 9.51 -2.43 -19.31
N LEU A 471 8.97 -1.31 -19.75
CA LEU A 471 8.12 -1.24 -20.94
C LEU A 471 8.93 -1.49 -22.21
N ASP A 472 10.16 -0.96 -22.29
CA ASP A 472 11.10 -1.26 -23.37
C ASP A 472 11.39 -2.77 -23.47
N ALA A 473 11.55 -3.44 -22.32
CA ALA A 473 11.74 -4.89 -22.27
C ALA A 473 10.52 -5.65 -22.84
N VAL A 474 9.30 -5.21 -22.52
CA VAL A 474 8.07 -5.79 -23.09
C VAL A 474 8.01 -5.57 -24.59
N ARG A 475 8.25 -4.34 -25.06
CA ARG A 475 8.28 -3.99 -26.47
C ARG A 475 9.30 -4.82 -27.24
N GLU A 476 10.52 -4.99 -26.72
CA GLU A 476 11.59 -5.79 -27.32
C GLU A 476 11.20 -7.26 -27.46
N VAL A 477 10.53 -7.83 -26.47
CA VAL A 477 10.25 -9.28 -26.45
C VAL A 477 9.00 -9.65 -27.24
N PHE A 478 7.96 -8.82 -27.22
CA PHE A 478 6.66 -9.19 -27.77
C PHE A 478 6.30 -8.49 -29.07
N SER A 479 6.98 -7.40 -29.46
CA SER A 479 6.66 -6.70 -30.70
C SER A 479 7.73 -6.90 -31.77
N THR A 480 7.34 -6.67 -33.02
CA THR A 480 8.24 -6.58 -34.19
C THR A 480 8.53 -5.14 -34.58
N ALA A 481 8.08 -4.18 -33.76
CA ALA A 481 8.28 -2.77 -34.03
C ALA A 481 9.77 -2.38 -33.91
N PRO A 482 10.23 -1.32 -34.61
CA PRO A 482 11.59 -0.83 -34.48
C PRO A 482 11.97 -0.52 -33.04
N ALA A 483 13.22 -0.79 -32.66
CA ALA A 483 13.73 -0.53 -31.31
C ALA A 483 13.80 0.97 -30.95
N GLY A 484 13.83 1.88 -31.93
CA GLY A 484 13.91 3.31 -31.72
C GLY A 484 12.54 3.94 -31.47
N HIS A 485 11.98 3.77 -30.28
CA HIS A 485 10.78 4.47 -29.83
C HIS A 485 11.15 5.75 -29.04
N VAL A 486 10.37 6.80 -29.21
CA VAL A 486 10.54 8.07 -28.47
C VAL A 486 9.40 8.22 -27.48
N ASP A 487 9.69 7.88 -26.25
CA ASP A 487 8.73 8.03 -25.15
C ASP A 487 8.48 9.50 -24.83
N LEU A 488 7.21 9.86 -24.72
CA LEU A 488 6.78 11.15 -24.22
C LEU A 488 6.40 11.06 -22.76
N ILE A 489 6.74 12.12 -22.02
CA ILE A 489 6.26 12.36 -20.65
C ILE A 489 5.40 13.63 -20.61
N PRO A 490 4.57 13.85 -19.59
CA PRO A 490 3.68 15.03 -19.51
C PRO A 490 4.39 16.35 -19.75
N GLU A 491 5.57 16.54 -19.19
CA GLU A 491 6.37 17.77 -19.31
C GLU A 491 6.83 18.07 -20.74
N ASP A 492 6.98 17.06 -21.60
CA ASP A 492 7.36 17.24 -23.01
C ASP A 492 6.31 17.98 -23.82
N VAL A 493 5.07 17.85 -23.39
CA VAL A 493 3.91 18.42 -24.07
C VAL A 493 3.19 19.49 -23.22
N GLY A 494 3.79 19.88 -22.11
CA GLY A 494 3.28 20.94 -21.24
C GLY A 494 2.00 20.55 -20.49
N LEU A 495 1.81 19.24 -20.23
CA LEU A 495 0.71 18.68 -19.43
C LEU A 495 1.19 18.32 -18.03
N GLY A 496 0.24 18.01 -17.12
CA GLY A 496 0.53 17.78 -15.72
C GLY A 496 0.88 19.06 -14.95
N PRO A 497 1.37 18.95 -13.73
CA PRO A 497 1.47 17.71 -12.95
C PRO A 497 0.09 17.16 -12.54
N TYR A 498 0.01 15.84 -12.32
CA TYR A 498 -1.24 15.14 -11.90
C TYR A 498 -1.28 14.87 -10.38
N ASP A 499 -0.29 15.33 -9.66
CA ASP A 499 -0.08 15.12 -8.23
C ASP A 499 -0.71 16.21 -7.33
N THR A 500 -1.49 17.11 -7.90
CA THR A 500 -2.10 18.25 -7.20
C THR A 500 -2.87 17.87 -5.93
N PRO A 501 -3.72 16.81 -5.91
CA PRO A 501 -4.45 16.43 -4.70
C PRO A 501 -3.51 16.04 -3.56
N VAL A 502 -2.50 15.23 -3.86
CA VAL A 502 -1.52 14.78 -2.86
C VAL A 502 -0.62 15.92 -2.40
N ARG A 503 -0.14 16.75 -3.33
CA ARG A 503 0.67 17.97 -3.00
C ARG A 503 -0.13 18.92 -2.11
N SER A 504 -1.41 19.12 -2.41
CA SER A 504 -2.27 19.98 -1.58
C SER A 504 -2.43 19.45 -0.16
N ALA A 505 -2.61 18.13 -0.01
CA ALA A 505 -2.69 17.51 1.31
C ALA A 505 -1.36 17.59 2.07
N LEU A 506 -0.22 17.38 1.39
CA LEU A 506 1.11 17.52 1.99
C LEU A 506 1.41 18.97 2.38
N ALA A 507 1.05 19.94 1.53
CA ALA A 507 1.21 21.36 1.82
C ALA A 507 0.37 21.79 3.03
N ARG A 508 -0.91 21.38 3.08
CA ARG A 508 -1.77 21.62 4.26
C ARG A 508 -1.15 21.07 5.54
N ARG A 509 -0.59 19.87 5.49
CA ARG A 509 0.09 19.27 6.66
C ARG A 509 1.33 20.07 7.05
N ALA A 510 2.12 20.57 6.08
CA ALA A 510 3.25 21.43 6.34
C ALA A 510 2.82 22.76 7.01
N GLU A 511 1.71 23.35 6.57
CA GLU A 511 1.12 24.54 7.20
C GLU A 511 0.66 24.27 8.65
N LEU A 512 0.11 23.10 8.91
CA LEU A 512 -0.35 22.71 10.26
C LEU A 512 0.81 22.30 11.18
N ARG A 513 2.00 22.01 10.64
CA ARG A 513 3.14 21.48 11.39
C ARG A 513 3.48 22.27 12.67
N PRO A 514 3.54 23.62 12.69
CA PRO A 514 3.81 24.36 13.93
C PRO A 514 2.80 24.07 15.04
N SER A 515 1.53 23.87 14.66
CA SER A 515 0.46 23.50 15.61
C SER A 515 0.56 22.03 16.03
N LEU A 516 0.88 21.12 15.08
CA LEU A 516 1.05 19.70 15.35
C LEU A 516 2.24 19.40 16.29
N THR A 517 3.33 20.15 16.16
CA THR A 517 4.54 19.97 16.97
C THR A 517 4.61 20.90 18.19
N ARG A 518 3.54 21.64 18.48
CA ARG A 518 3.49 22.53 19.65
C ARG A 518 3.56 21.70 20.94
N ARG A 519 4.56 22.01 21.77
CA ARG A 519 4.72 21.34 23.06
C ARG A 519 3.65 21.79 24.04
N ALA A 520 2.88 20.85 24.54
CA ALA A 520 2.00 21.03 25.69
C ALA A 520 2.25 19.87 26.66
N VAL A 521 2.28 20.14 27.96
CA VAL A 521 2.58 19.13 28.98
C VAL A 521 1.55 19.30 30.09
N VAL A 522 0.90 18.20 30.49
CA VAL A 522 0.12 18.15 31.72
C VAL A 522 1.06 18.26 32.93
N ALA A 523 0.58 18.83 34.01
CA ALA A 523 1.31 18.79 35.27
C ALA A 523 1.48 17.33 35.71
N ASP A 524 2.70 16.93 36.09
CA ASP A 524 3.03 15.59 36.56
C ASP A 524 2.57 14.46 35.59
N PRO A 525 3.10 14.38 34.36
CA PRO A 525 2.68 13.36 33.43
C PRO A 525 2.98 11.95 33.98
N PRO A 526 2.04 11.01 33.86
CA PRO A 526 2.25 9.64 34.32
C PRO A 526 3.49 9.00 33.68
N ALA A 527 4.22 8.17 34.44
CA ALA A 527 5.42 7.49 33.96
C ALA A 527 5.09 6.67 32.69
N GLY A 528 5.93 6.83 31.66
CA GLY A 528 5.78 6.12 30.40
C GLY A 528 4.70 6.66 29.45
N LEU A 529 4.09 7.81 29.76
CA LEU A 529 3.14 8.46 28.85
C LEU A 529 3.87 8.93 27.58
N VAL A 530 3.42 8.45 26.43
CA VAL A 530 3.95 8.78 25.10
C VAL A 530 3.08 9.79 24.38
N GLY A 531 1.76 9.64 24.44
CA GLY A 531 0.82 10.53 23.80
C GLY A 531 -0.46 10.68 24.60
N ARG A 532 -1.06 11.89 24.60
CA ARG A 532 -2.36 12.15 25.19
C ARG A 532 -3.13 13.20 24.38
N TRP A 533 -4.33 12.83 23.93
CA TRP A 533 -5.25 13.66 23.16
C TRP A 533 -6.60 13.68 23.89
N SER A 534 -6.89 14.83 24.56
CA SER A 534 -8.15 15.05 25.30
C SER A 534 -9.23 15.71 24.46
N PHE A 535 -8.90 16.20 23.27
CA PHE A 535 -9.82 16.86 22.33
C PHE A 535 -10.57 18.08 22.88
N ASP A 536 -10.04 18.73 23.90
CA ASP A 536 -10.62 19.92 24.57
C ASP A 536 -10.36 21.24 23.82
N GLU A 537 -9.74 21.20 22.64
CA GLU A 537 -9.47 22.40 21.84
C GLU A 537 -10.78 23.04 21.33
N PRO A 538 -10.74 24.35 21.00
CA PRO A 538 -11.87 25.03 20.37
C PRO A 538 -12.43 24.27 19.17
N ARG A 539 -13.74 24.40 18.91
CA ARG A 539 -14.42 23.61 17.86
C ARG A 539 -13.90 23.86 16.44
N ASP A 540 -13.28 25.01 16.19
CA ASP A 540 -12.67 25.41 14.92
C ASP A 540 -11.18 25.07 14.81
N GLU A 541 -10.56 24.56 15.88
CA GLU A 541 -9.15 24.14 15.86
C GLU A 541 -8.98 22.88 15.02
N PRO A 542 -8.17 22.90 13.92
CA PRO A 542 -8.00 21.74 13.04
C PRO A 542 -7.01 20.69 13.56
N VAL A 543 -6.50 20.89 14.78
CA VAL A 543 -5.47 20.04 15.39
C VAL A 543 -5.93 19.51 16.74
N ALA A 544 -5.74 18.21 16.97
CA ALA A 544 -5.80 17.59 18.30
C ALA A 544 -4.40 17.70 18.93
N ARG A 545 -4.27 18.42 20.04
CA ARG A 545 -2.97 18.66 20.69
C ARG A 545 -2.55 17.45 21.52
N ASP A 546 -1.29 17.10 21.41
CA ASP A 546 -0.67 16.17 22.34
C ASP A 546 -0.25 16.91 23.62
N THR A 547 -0.77 16.47 24.76
CA THR A 547 -0.45 17.04 26.07
C THR A 547 0.56 16.20 26.87
N SER A 548 1.12 15.12 26.29
CA SER A 548 2.17 14.30 26.92
C SER A 548 3.55 14.99 26.98
N GLY A 549 3.78 15.96 26.10
CA GLY A 549 5.08 16.63 25.94
C GLY A 549 5.94 16.13 24.78
N HIS A 550 5.52 15.06 24.08
CA HIS A 550 6.23 14.48 22.95
C HIS A 550 5.94 15.15 21.60
N ARG A 551 5.08 16.19 21.56
CA ARG A 551 4.75 16.96 20.35
C ARG A 551 4.06 16.12 19.25
N LEU A 552 3.24 15.17 19.64
CA LEU A 552 2.51 14.25 18.78
C LEU A 552 1.10 14.77 18.46
N GLY A 553 0.96 16.01 18.02
CA GLY A 553 -0.32 16.58 17.60
C GLY A 553 -0.90 15.85 16.40
N GLY A 554 -2.24 15.76 16.31
CA GLY A 554 -2.96 15.10 15.23
C GLY A 554 -3.75 16.08 14.36
N GLU A 555 -3.70 15.94 13.04
CA GLU A 555 -4.55 16.68 12.09
C GLU A 555 -5.97 16.10 12.11
N LEU A 556 -6.99 16.95 12.22
CA LEU A 556 -8.38 16.55 12.05
C LEU A 556 -8.74 16.46 10.56
N VAL A 557 -9.05 15.25 10.08
CA VAL A 557 -9.43 14.99 8.68
C VAL A 557 -10.86 14.48 8.64
N GLY A 558 -11.81 15.36 8.33
CA GLY A 558 -13.22 15.01 8.21
C GLY A 558 -13.94 14.66 9.52
N VAL A 559 -13.31 14.81 10.68
CA VAL A 559 -13.95 14.64 12.00
C VAL A 559 -14.56 15.93 12.49
N GLY A 560 -15.70 15.83 13.17
CA GLY A 560 -16.30 16.91 13.95
C GLY A 560 -15.82 16.90 15.40
N ARG A 561 -16.12 17.99 16.14
CA ARG A 561 -15.96 18.04 17.58
C ARG A 561 -17.32 17.96 18.26
N ALA A 562 -17.37 17.28 19.39
CA ALA A 562 -18.57 17.06 20.21
C ALA A 562 -18.26 17.22 21.68
N ASP A 563 -19.29 17.15 22.53
CA ASP A 563 -19.11 17.12 23.97
C ASP A 563 -18.61 15.71 24.39
N GLY A 564 -17.55 15.68 25.20
CA GLY A 564 -16.85 14.47 25.64
C GLY A 564 -17.42 13.84 26.93
N ILE A 565 -16.73 12.80 27.39
CA ILE A 565 -16.91 12.31 28.78
C ILE A 565 -16.44 13.38 29.78
N VAL A 566 -15.40 14.11 29.37
CA VAL A 566 -14.87 15.30 30.04
C VAL A 566 -14.52 16.31 28.97
N GLY A 567 -15.04 17.55 29.05
CA GLY A 567 -14.72 18.59 28.07
C GLY A 567 -15.17 18.23 26.66
N GLY A 568 -14.23 18.12 25.75
CA GLY A 568 -14.44 17.85 24.32
C GLY A 568 -14.21 16.40 23.91
N ALA A 569 -14.73 16.05 22.74
CA ALA A 569 -14.50 14.76 22.06
C ALA A 569 -14.44 14.95 20.56
N ILE A 570 -13.98 13.94 19.82
CA ILE A 570 -14.12 13.87 18.37
C ILE A 570 -15.31 12.99 17.96
N ALA A 571 -16.05 13.44 16.94
CA ALA A 571 -17.12 12.69 16.30
C ALA A 571 -16.59 12.03 15.02
N CYS A 572 -16.49 10.69 15.02
CA CYS A 572 -15.77 9.91 14.02
C CYS A 572 -16.66 9.37 12.88
N GLY A 573 -17.85 9.90 12.66
CA GLY A 573 -18.76 9.42 11.60
C GLY A 573 -18.38 9.88 10.18
N GLY A 574 -17.20 9.56 9.69
CA GLY A 574 -16.75 9.94 8.34
C GLY A 574 -15.33 10.50 8.24
N GLY A 575 -14.65 10.64 9.38
CA GLY A 575 -13.30 11.18 9.43
C GLY A 575 -12.43 10.54 10.50
N VAL A 576 -11.19 10.99 10.58
CA VAL A 576 -10.17 10.52 11.53
C VAL A 576 -9.26 11.64 11.99
N VAL A 577 -8.58 11.45 13.12
CA VAL A 577 -7.42 12.26 13.50
C VAL A 577 -6.15 11.52 13.08
N VAL A 578 -5.25 12.22 12.38
CA VAL A 578 -3.99 11.65 11.89
C VAL A 578 -2.83 12.27 12.63
N VAL A 579 -2.18 11.49 13.47
CA VAL A 579 -0.93 11.85 14.16
C VAL A 579 0.23 11.39 13.29
N PRO A 580 1.07 12.31 12.77
CA PRO A 580 2.20 11.95 11.90
C PRO A 580 3.13 10.93 12.55
N ASP A 581 3.73 10.07 11.71
CA ASP A 581 4.73 9.11 12.16
C ASP A 581 5.88 9.81 12.90
N ASP A 582 6.21 9.28 14.07
CA ASP A 582 7.28 9.77 14.94
C ASP A 582 7.95 8.58 15.65
N PRO A 583 9.27 8.60 15.86
CA PRO A 583 9.97 7.55 16.58
C PRO A 583 9.40 7.24 17.99
N ALA A 584 8.86 8.24 18.69
CA ALA A 584 8.24 8.06 20.01
C ALA A 584 7.03 7.12 19.97
N LEU A 585 6.33 7.05 18.84
CA LEU A 585 5.21 6.12 18.64
C LEU A 585 5.66 4.66 18.42
N SER A 586 6.96 4.41 18.18
CA SER A 586 7.49 3.07 17.91
C SER A 586 7.91 2.36 19.20
N VAL A 587 6.95 2.15 20.10
CA VAL A 587 7.13 1.37 21.34
C VAL A 587 7.41 -0.10 21.01
N ARG A 588 8.36 -0.74 21.74
CA ARG A 588 8.83 -2.10 21.40
C ARG A 588 8.52 -3.15 22.46
N ASP A 589 8.76 -2.84 23.73
CA ASP A 589 8.79 -3.85 24.78
C ASP A 589 7.46 -4.03 25.49
N ALA A 590 6.75 -2.93 25.67
CA ALA A 590 5.46 -2.93 26.34
C ALA A 590 4.61 -1.74 25.89
N LEU A 591 3.31 -1.86 26.01
CA LEU A 591 2.34 -0.89 25.48
C LEU A 591 1.11 -0.83 26.35
N THR A 592 0.52 0.36 26.49
CA THR A 592 -0.89 0.53 26.85
C THR A 592 -1.52 1.56 25.92
N ILE A 593 -2.70 1.23 25.40
CA ILE A 593 -3.61 2.19 24.75
C ILE A 593 -4.87 2.21 25.59
N ASP A 594 -5.34 3.38 26.00
CA ASP A 594 -6.65 3.53 26.60
C ASP A 594 -7.39 4.73 26.04
N CYS A 595 -8.73 4.68 26.09
CA CYS A 595 -9.61 5.74 25.59
C CYS A 595 -11.02 5.57 26.12
N TRP A 596 -11.79 6.63 26.02
CA TRP A 596 -13.24 6.59 26.20
C TRP A 596 -13.94 6.64 24.85
N VAL A 597 -14.95 5.80 24.68
CA VAL A 597 -15.72 5.73 23.43
C VAL A 597 -17.21 5.67 23.70
N ARG A 598 -18.00 6.23 22.78
CA ARG A 598 -19.45 6.06 22.73
C ARG A 598 -19.84 5.64 21.32
N ALA A 599 -20.24 4.39 21.17
CA ALA A 599 -20.72 3.89 19.89
C ALA A 599 -22.19 4.27 19.69
N ASP A 600 -22.54 4.83 18.53
CA ASP A 600 -23.89 5.31 18.23
C ASP A 600 -24.67 4.36 17.32
N VAL A 601 -24.02 3.41 16.66
CA VAL A 601 -24.63 2.43 15.75
C VAL A 601 -24.21 1.00 16.08
N PRO A 602 -25.11 0.00 15.90
CA PRO A 602 -24.73 -1.41 16.01
C PRO A 602 -23.87 -1.80 14.80
N ASP A 603 -22.59 -2.05 15.04
CA ASP A 603 -21.64 -2.33 13.98
C ASP A 603 -21.34 -3.82 13.84
N GLN A 604 -21.45 -4.33 12.62
CA GLN A 604 -21.09 -5.70 12.24
C GLN A 604 -19.68 -5.78 11.61
N HIS A 605 -19.01 -4.66 11.38
CA HIS A 605 -17.73 -4.56 10.66
C HIS A 605 -16.56 -4.29 11.62
N ASN A 606 -15.35 -4.38 11.06
CA ASN A 606 -14.12 -4.00 11.77
C ASN A 606 -14.02 -2.48 11.84
N ARG A 607 -14.01 -1.91 13.05
CA ARG A 607 -13.91 -0.47 13.31
C ARG A 607 -12.74 -0.20 14.23
N TRP A 608 -11.80 0.63 13.77
CA TRP A 608 -10.64 0.96 14.56
C TRP A 608 -10.83 2.28 15.31
N ILE A 609 -10.42 2.33 16.56
CA ILE A 609 -10.49 3.50 17.43
C ILE A 609 -9.11 4.15 17.50
N VAL A 610 -8.06 3.35 17.73
CA VAL A 610 -6.66 3.76 17.65
C VAL A 610 -5.95 2.73 16.79
N ASN A 611 -5.34 3.16 15.69
CA ASN A 611 -4.72 2.26 14.71
C ASN A 611 -3.33 2.75 14.29
N ARG A 612 -2.35 1.86 14.34
CA ARG A 612 -1.02 2.04 13.73
C ARG A 612 -0.59 0.78 12.97
N VAL A 613 -1.53 -0.04 12.54
CA VAL A 613 -1.34 -1.21 11.68
C VAL A 613 -1.85 -0.89 10.30
N PHE A 614 -1.09 -1.22 9.26
CA PHE A 614 -1.51 -1.02 7.87
C PHE A 614 -1.66 -2.38 7.16
N GLY A 615 -2.80 -2.61 6.50
CA GLY A 615 -3.10 -3.87 5.83
C GLY A 615 -3.56 -5.01 6.77
N GLY A 616 -4.14 -6.05 6.20
CA GLY A 616 -4.60 -7.22 6.95
C GLY A 616 -3.49 -8.24 7.21
N GLY A 617 -2.38 -8.16 6.48
CA GLY A 617 -1.21 -9.04 6.62
C GLY A 617 -0.04 -8.43 7.39
N GLU A 618 -0.19 -7.19 7.88
CA GLU A 618 0.87 -6.50 8.62
C GLU A 618 1.24 -7.19 9.93
N THR A 619 2.54 -7.22 10.19
CA THR A 619 3.12 -7.75 11.43
C THR A 619 3.65 -6.64 12.34
N THR A 620 3.44 -5.36 11.97
CA THR A 620 3.98 -4.18 12.62
C THR A 620 2.92 -3.36 13.34
N GLY A 621 3.31 -2.62 14.36
CA GLY A 621 2.44 -1.69 15.07
C GLY A 621 1.48 -2.31 16.08
N TYR A 622 0.38 -1.63 16.32
CA TYR A 622 -0.62 -1.97 17.33
C TYR A 622 -1.96 -1.27 17.02
N ARG A 623 -3.06 -1.83 17.51
CA ARG A 623 -4.38 -1.21 17.37
C ARG A 623 -5.39 -1.63 18.43
N LEU A 624 -6.34 -0.73 18.73
CA LEU A 624 -7.49 -0.95 19.59
C LEU A 624 -8.75 -0.55 18.83
N GLY A 625 -9.81 -1.37 18.90
CA GLY A 625 -11.04 -1.09 18.16
C GLY A 625 -12.12 -2.12 18.38
N LEU A 626 -12.94 -2.36 17.36
CA LEU A 626 -14.02 -3.32 17.36
C LEU A 626 -13.86 -4.34 16.25
N LEU A 627 -14.13 -5.60 16.55
CA LEU A 627 -14.21 -6.70 15.59
C LEU A 627 -15.60 -7.34 15.71
N GLY A 628 -16.45 -7.18 14.67
CA GLY A 628 -17.85 -7.60 14.74
C GLY A 628 -18.62 -6.97 15.91
N GLY A 629 -18.42 -5.68 16.17
CA GLY A 629 -19.05 -4.93 17.25
C GLY A 629 -18.49 -5.21 18.66
N LYS A 630 -17.50 -6.08 18.81
CA LYS A 630 -16.87 -6.44 20.10
C LYS A 630 -15.53 -5.73 20.26
N PRO A 631 -15.22 -5.18 21.46
CA PRO A 631 -13.90 -4.64 21.75
C PRO A 631 -12.78 -5.61 21.37
N CYS A 632 -11.76 -5.10 20.70
CA CYS A 632 -10.65 -5.87 20.17
C CYS A 632 -9.33 -5.11 20.39
N PHE A 633 -8.29 -5.83 20.84
CA PHE A 633 -6.93 -5.33 20.95
C PHE A 633 -5.98 -6.23 20.20
N GLU A 634 -5.05 -5.63 19.46
CA GLU A 634 -4.12 -6.36 18.62
C GLU A 634 -2.72 -5.77 18.68
N VAL A 635 -1.74 -6.65 18.83
CA VAL A 635 -0.32 -6.42 18.60
C VAL A 635 0.13 -7.52 17.65
N PRO A 636 0.18 -7.26 16.33
CA PRO A 636 0.48 -8.29 15.33
C PRO A 636 1.85 -8.96 15.54
N GLN A 637 1.98 -10.23 15.16
CA GLN A 637 3.22 -10.98 15.19
C GLN A 637 3.48 -11.74 13.90
N THR A 638 2.42 -12.27 13.32
CA THR A 638 2.43 -12.93 12.00
C THR A 638 1.25 -12.42 11.20
N ALA A 639 1.32 -12.50 9.90
CA ALA A 639 0.20 -12.13 9.04
C ALA A 639 -1.09 -12.82 9.50
N TRP A 640 -2.17 -12.05 9.64
CA TRP A 640 -3.50 -12.53 10.04
C TRP A 640 -3.60 -13.13 11.47
N SER A 641 -2.68 -12.80 12.37
CA SER A 641 -2.63 -13.42 13.70
C SER A 641 -3.17 -12.55 14.84
N HIS A 642 -3.87 -13.25 15.73
CA HIS A 642 -4.07 -12.96 17.15
C HIS A 642 -4.82 -11.67 17.48
N HIS A 643 -6.12 -11.63 17.17
CA HIS A 643 -7.03 -10.65 17.77
C HIS A 643 -7.43 -11.13 19.18
N LEU A 644 -7.19 -10.31 20.18
CA LEU A 644 -7.79 -10.47 21.49
C LEU A 644 -9.14 -9.73 21.49
N THR A 645 -10.25 -10.46 21.52
CA THR A 645 -11.60 -9.93 21.38
C THR A 645 -12.40 -10.20 22.67
N ALA A 646 -13.14 -9.21 23.16
CA ALA A 646 -14.06 -9.38 24.27
C ALA A 646 -15.23 -10.30 23.90
N LEU A 647 -15.82 -10.96 24.91
CA LEU A 647 -16.96 -11.87 24.68
C LEU A 647 -18.23 -11.10 24.32
N GLN A 648 -18.44 -9.92 24.90
CA GLN A 648 -19.65 -9.11 24.74
C GLN A 648 -19.41 -7.97 23.74
N PRO A 649 -20.43 -7.60 22.95
CA PRO A 649 -20.38 -6.41 22.11
C PRO A 649 -20.32 -5.13 22.96
N LEU A 650 -19.81 -4.06 22.34
CA LEU A 650 -19.77 -2.74 22.95
C LEU A 650 -21.20 -2.21 23.15
N PRO A 651 -21.58 -1.75 24.35
CA PRO A 651 -22.87 -1.12 24.57
C PRO A 651 -23.04 0.17 23.77
N LEU A 652 -24.23 0.39 23.20
CA LEU A 652 -24.53 1.58 22.42
C LEU A 652 -25.02 2.75 23.29
N GLY A 653 -24.78 3.99 22.82
CA GLY A 653 -25.34 5.22 23.37
C GLY A 653 -24.77 5.63 24.72
N ARG A 654 -23.81 4.91 25.29
CA ARG A 654 -23.12 5.28 26.54
C ARG A 654 -21.60 5.31 26.38
N TRP A 655 -20.97 6.10 27.22
CA TRP A 655 -19.52 6.09 27.31
C TRP A 655 -19.00 4.79 27.93
N VAL A 656 -17.97 4.22 27.33
CA VAL A 656 -17.28 2.99 27.74
C VAL A 656 -15.78 3.27 27.75
N HIS A 657 -15.11 2.89 28.83
CA HIS A 657 -13.66 2.91 28.88
C HIS A 657 -13.10 1.63 28.27
N LEU A 658 -12.23 1.76 27.27
CA LEU A 658 -11.51 0.66 26.66
C LEU A 658 -10.02 0.81 26.91
N ALA A 659 -9.36 -0.29 27.29
CA ALA A 659 -7.90 -0.30 27.36
C ALA A 659 -7.35 -1.64 26.86
N GLY A 660 -6.23 -1.57 26.10
CA GLY A 660 -5.42 -2.69 25.70
C GLY A 660 -4.01 -2.57 26.28
N THR A 661 -3.52 -3.60 26.97
CA THR A 661 -2.17 -3.62 27.52
C THR A 661 -1.36 -4.79 26.97
N PHE A 662 -0.05 -4.57 26.77
CA PHE A 662 0.90 -5.58 26.35
C PHE A 662 2.21 -5.42 27.15
N ASP A 663 2.71 -6.52 27.73
CA ASP A 663 3.88 -6.56 28.60
C ASP A 663 5.09 -7.28 27.99
N GLY A 664 5.13 -7.46 26.65
CA GLY A 664 6.15 -8.23 25.93
C GLY A 664 5.86 -9.74 25.86
N ARG A 665 4.83 -10.22 26.58
CA ARG A 665 4.45 -11.64 26.63
C ARG A 665 2.97 -11.88 26.49
N ARG A 666 2.14 -10.97 27.02
CA ARG A 666 0.68 -11.15 27.12
C ARG A 666 -0.03 -9.86 26.75
N MET A 667 -1.02 -9.99 25.89
CA MET A 667 -2.03 -8.95 25.66
C MET A 667 -3.17 -9.11 26.66
N ARG A 668 -3.70 -7.99 27.15
CA ARG A 668 -4.93 -7.94 27.96
C ARG A 668 -5.83 -6.85 27.45
N LEU A 669 -7.12 -7.11 27.46
CA LEU A 669 -8.17 -6.19 27.05
C LEU A 669 -9.05 -5.87 28.25
N PHE A 670 -9.37 -4.60 28.45
CA PHE A 670 -10.20 -4.12 29.56
C PHE A 670 -11.39 -3.35 29.01
N VAL A 671 -12.53 -3.52 29.63
CA VAL A 671 -13.77 -2.80 29.38
C VAL A 671 -14.27 -2.26 30.71
N ASP A 672 -14.52 -0.95 30.81
CA ASP A 672 -14.95 -0.25 32.03
C ASP A 672 -14.06 -0.58 33.26
N GLY A 673 -12.74 -0.64 33.03
CA GLY A 673 -11.74 -0.90 34.07
C GLY A 673 -11.62 -2.38 34.51
N VAL A 674 -12.38 -3.29 33.90
CA VAL A 674 -12.39 -4.74 34.21
C VAL A 674 -11.76 -5.53 33.07
N GLU A 675 -10.88 -6.49 33.38
CA GLU A 675 -10.27 -7.37 32.36
C GLU A 675 -11.35 -8.21 31.66
N ALA A 676 -11.48 -8.02 30.35
CA ALA A 676 -12.44 -8.70 29.48
C ALA A 676 -11.81 -9.90 28.73
N GLY A 677 -10.50 -10.04 28.78
CA GLY A 677 -9.78 -11.17 28.19
C GLY A 677 -8.28 -10.97 28.18
N SER A 678 -7.54 -12.06 27.95
CA SER A 678 -6.09 -12.03 27.76
C SER A 678 -5.62 -13.10 26.78
N LEU A 679 -4.47 -12.86 26.15
CA LEU A 679 -3.88 -13.75 25.14
C LEU A 679 -2.35 -13.71 25.26
N ASP A 680 -1.72 -14.88 25.29
CA ASP A 680 -0.25 -14.96 25.26
C ASP A 680 0.28 -14.63 23.87
N ARG A 681 1.19 -13.66 23.81
CA ARG A 681 1.85 -13.17 22.58
C ARG A 681 3.29 -12.81 22.93
N PRO A 682 4.22 -13.78 23.02
CA PRO A 682 5.61 -13.48 23.38
C PRO A 682 6.36 -12.79 22.24
N GLY A 683 7.23 -11.86 22.59
CA GLY A 683 8.13 -11.15 21.68
C GLY A 683 7.81 -9.67 21.52
N PRO A 684 8.75 -8.88 20.98
CA PRO A 684 8.63 -7.43 20.90
C PRO A 684 7.56 -7.00 19.89
N ILE A 685 7.11 -5.75 20.02
CA ILE A 685 6.29 -5.08 19.01
C ILE A 685 7.21 -4.69 17.85
N GLN A 686 6.86 -5.07 16.64
CA GLN A 686 7.58 -4.61 15.46
C GLN A 686 7.21 -3.15 15.17
N PRO A 687 8.20 -2.26 14.94
CA PRO A 687 7.92 -0.85 14.71
C PRO A 687 7.14 -0.67 13.41
N SER A 688 6.07 0.10 13.47
CA SER A 688 5.34 0.55 12.30
C SER A 688 5.93 1.86 11.79
N GLN A 689 5.84 2.08 10.50
CA GLN A 689 6.25 3.32 9.83
C GLN A 689 5.03 4.17 9.43
N PHE A 690 3.85 3.80 9.87
CA PHE A 690 2.61 4.49 9.55
C PHE A 690 2.25 5.51 10.61
N ASP A 691 1.46 6.50 10.22
CA ASP A 691 0.85 7.44 11.15
C ASP A 691 0.01 6.68 12.19
N LEU A 692 -0.13 7.28 13.39
CA LEU A 692 -1.16 6.84 14.31
C LEU A 692 -2.49 7.50 13.91
N VAL A 693 -3.51 6.69 13.71
CA VAL A 693 -4.84 7.16 13.33
C VAL A 693 -5.80 6.94 14.48
N ILE A 694 -6.56 7.98 14.86
CA ILE A 694 -7.60 7.90 15.89
C ILE A 694 -8.96 8.08 15.21
N GLY A 695 -9.91 7.18 15.51
CA GLY A 695 -11.25 7.17 14.95
C GLY A 695 -11.41 6.35 13.66
N GLY A 696 -10.39 5.61 13.23
CA GLY A 696 -10.49 4.78 12.04
C GLY A 696 -9.22 4.06 11.66
N TYR A 697 -9.22 3.49 10.46
CA TYR A 697 -8.05 2.83 9.88
C TYR A 697 -7.13 3.83 9.15
N ALA A 698 -7.69 4.64 8.29
CA ALA A 698 -7.01 5.68 7.51
C ALA A 698 -8.05 6.69 7.02
N PRO A 699 -7.67 7.91 6.62
CA PRO A 699 -8.58 8.83 5.95
C PRO A 699 -9.28 8.17 4.75
N GLY A 700 -10.59 8.39 4.60
CA GLY A 700 -11.38 7.82 3.51
C GLY A 700 -11.64 6.30 3.61
N SER A 701 -11.12 5.60 4.63
CA SER A 701 -11.37 4.18 4.81
C SER A 701 -12.78 3.94 5.36
N GLN A 702 -13.32 2.75 5.10
CA GLN A 702 -14.64 2.36 5.62
C GLN A 702 -14.59 1.68 7.00
N SER A 703 -13.39 1.55 7.58
CA SER A 703 -13.19 1.02 8.94
C SER A 703 -13.12 2.14 9.98
N GLN A 704 -13.83 3.25 9.74
CA GLN A 704 -13.95 4.35 10.69
C GLN A 704 -14.93 3.98 11.80
N PHE A 705 -14.61 4.40 13.02
CA PHE A 705 -15.47 4.23 14.16
C PHE A 705 -16.69 5.18 14.01
N GLU A 706 -17.89 4.70 14.21
CA GLU A 706 -19.10 5.52 14.17
C GLU A 706 -19.57 5.82 15.58
N GLY A 707 -19.16 6.99 16.08
CA GLY A 707 -19.41 7.40 17.44
C GLY A 707 -18.47 8.50 17.90
N LEU A 708 -18.32 8.65 19.20
CA LEU A 708 -17.45 9.62 19.83
C LEU A 708 -16.24 8.93 20.45
N VAL A 709 -15.08 9.61 20.37
CA VAL A 709 -13.83 9.19 21.02
C VAL A 709 -13.28 10.34 21.84
N ASP A 710 -12.82 10.03 23.06
CA ASP A 710 -12.31 11.00 24.01
C ASP A 710 -11.16 10.41 24.85
N GLU A 711 -10.35 11.28 25.45
CA GLU A 711 -9.27 10.95 26.41
C GLU A 711 -8.36 9.80 25.94
N VAL A 712 -7.86 9.87 24.70
CA VAL A 712 -6.96 8.86 24.16
C VAL A 712 -5.56 9.01 24.76
N ARG A 713 -5.01 7.91 25.29
CA ARG A 713 -3.66 7.86 25.87
C ARG A 713 -2.87 6.67 25.36
N LEU A 714 -1.58 6.90 25.15
CA LEU A 714 -0.60 5.90 24.75
C LEU A 714 0.55 5.88 25.76
N PHE A 715 0.92 4.69 26.25
CA PHE A 715 2.04 4.51 27.16
C PHE A 715 3.04 3.49 26.59
N SER A 716 4.33 3.70 26.87
CA SER A 716 5.42 2.75 26.54
C SER A 716 5.63 1.68 27.63
N ARG A 717 4.61 1.42 28.44
CA ARG A 717 4.59 0.36 29.44
C ARG A 717 3.21 -0.28 29.54
N ALA A 718 3.14 -1.49 30.05
CA ALA A 718 1.87 -2.11 30.43
C ALA A 718 1.40 -1.53 31.76
N LEU A 719 0.23 -0.92 31.77
CA LEU A 719 -0.44 -0.51 33.03
C LEU A 719 -1.00 -1.74 33.74
N GLY A 720 -0.91 -1.74 35.06
CA GLY A 720 -1.49 -2.78 35.90
C GLY A 720 -3.02 -2.70 35.97
N VAL A 721 -3.66 -3.78 36.40
CA VAL A 721 -5.13 -3.87 36.53
C VAL A 721 -5.68 -2.73 37.41
N GLU A 722 -5.01 -2.43 38.53
CA GLU A 722 -5.41 -1.38 39.44
C GLU A 722 -5.25 0.03 38.84
N GLU A 723 -4.23 0.24 38.02
CA GLU A 723 -4.01 1.50 37.30
C GLU A 723 -5.13 1.74 36.29
N ILE A 724 -5.47 0.72 35.48
CA ILE A 724 -6.58 0.79 34.51
C ILE A 724 -7.92 1.04 35.24
N ALA A 725 -8.18 0.32 36.33
CA ALA A 725 -9.38 0.51 37.11
C ALA A 725 -9.43 1.93 37.77
N ALA A 726 -8.29 2.49 38.18
CA ALA A 726 -8.21 3.85 38.69
C ALA A 726 -8.49 4.90 37.59
N GLN A 727 -7.97 4.72 36.39
CA GLN A 727 -8.26 5.60 35.25
C GLN A 727 -9.72 5.58 34.86
N HIS A 728 -10.36 4.41 34.83
CA HIS A 728 -11.81 4.31 34.64
C HIS A 728 -12.57 5.08 35.72
N ARG A 729 -12.29 4.82 37.03
CA ARG A 729 -13.00 5.48 38.15
C ARG A 729 -12.85 6.99 38.15
N ALA A 730 -11.73 7.51 37.62
CA ALA A 730 -11.48 8.96 37.62
C ALA A 730 -12.48 9.74 36.73
N LEU A 731 -13.01 9.12 35.68
CA LEU A 731 -13.90 9.76 34.72
C LEU A 731 -15.26 9.06 34.57
N ALA A 732 -15.46 7.91 35.21
CA ALA A 732 -16.74 7.19 35.16
C ALA A 732 -17.90 8.08 35.65
N PRO A 733 -19.01 8.16 34.89
CA PRO A 733 -20.21 8.86 35.37
C PRO A 733 -20.67 8.28 36.72
N ALA A 734 -21.09 9.15 37.62
CA ALA A 734 -21.68 8.70 38.89
C ALA A 734 -22.82 7.71 38.61
N ALA A 735 -22.80 6.56 39.29
CA ALA A 735 -23.88 5.59 39.14
C ALA A 735 -25.23 6.27 39.44
N PRO A 736 -26.29 6.06 38.63
CA PRO A 736 -27.59 6.62 38.93
C PRO A 736 -28.01 6.14 40.31
N GLN A 737 -28.30 7.08 41.22
CA GLN A 737 -28.83 6.73 42.54
C GLN A 737 -30.15 5.97 42.33
N PRO A 738 -30.35 4.83 43.01
CA PRO A 738 -31.63 4.16 42.93
C PRO A 738 -32.72 5.15 43.37
N SER A 739 -33.74 5.34 42.51
CA SER A 739 -34.90 6.14 42.88
C SER A 739 -35.43 5.63 44.23
N PRO A 740 -35.73 6.52 45.19
CA PRO A 740 -36.37 6.08 46.43
C PRO A 740 -37.66 5.33 46.07
N ALA A 741 -37.78 4.12 46.59
CA ALA A 741 -38.97 3.30 46.40
C ALA A 741 -40.23 4.09 46.81
N PRO A 742 -41.34 3.95 46.04
CA PRO A 742 -42.60 4.69 46.32
C PRO A 742 -43.21 4.35 47.67
#